data_af99dbc9754345f037ffe7a9977487e5
#
_entry.id   af99dbc9754345f037ffe7a9977487e5
#
_cell.length_a   1.000
_cell.length_b   1.000
_cell.length_c   1.000
_cell.angle_alpha   90.00
_cell.angle_beta   90.00
_cell.angle_gamma   90.00
#
_symmetry.space_group_name_H-M   'P 1'
#
loop_
_entity.id
_entity.type
_entity.pdbx_description
1 polymer ?
#
loop_
_entity_poly.entity_id
_entity_poly.type
_entity_poly.pdbx_seq_one_letter_code
_entity_poly.pdbx_strand_id
1 'polypeptide(L)'
;MFAKRFIQRGGLLLLFVSIHTALEADEFDQFLKPFFTKNCVKCHGGEKVKGKVNLKEIANVKQFLANPELIKELIEVIDAADMPPEDEPQPKPAERTHFLASLKTMLRTATDGVAAKQNQIRRLNRFQYNNSVRDLFRLNRDVFALPEKLMTRQTIYLSAPKMPDHVNVRSLTLHPDAGLREVKAFPKDLRASHGFDNQANQLTLSPLLLDAFLRLSVSIVESPDFNEDTVGIWSTFFEKPALDADVPTEINKRIKAFLEQAFRGPVERAVVDRYTAYALAKMKQELSFTDSMKKVASAALSSPMFLYRYSIDGEKSKPYMIASNLSFFLWASGPDDKLLRLAASGELTKPEVLDRTIDHMLADPKIERFLDTFPVQWMQLENILAATPDPKKHRLFMLDKDHPASLQMLCEPLLLFDAVFVENRPIADLINPDFSYQSDFLRDWYTADLNAPKVDEKKILEQNMPIKTKLKAAESMIKLAQADLDIFVESIPSIIEKKAEQIDFTEGQAQWEAAQQKALAESAALSPWYHIGPFGAGNFDEAHAKAFIDETNVDLGNTYGKLKWELAKNFVDGKVHTLNGGNSATYLYRTIQSGTAQELELSIGTDDSFKIWINDQLITDKKIIRGVAPDQDKVRVSLVKGENKLLFKIANGGGGYGFYFKTQSVPFPVSVVAAMQTDAEERSHEQTTTLAEYYRSIAPELEPARKDVKSKREILAKVLNQEKDKLNKLPKPRDPRKVQEEMNRRYDDEIRDRLRDETFRRVAAKDPRYGGVITSAAMLSMTSGPRRTHPIARGAWVIEVIFNDPPPPPPNDIPPLNEDASDENLTIREKFAVHRENPDCAGCHSRLDPLGFALENFDITGRWRDKYENGRTVDASGTLLRKYEFKDIVRFKESITKEDRRFAKAFTAHLMRFALSRELTPGDTLSIDRIINKTAEKNFRLRPLLKEVLKSKSFLQGN
;
A
#
# COMPACT_ATOMS: atom_id res chain seq x y z
N MET A 1 50.39 36.15 -54.16
CA MET A 1 49.59 36.95 -53.16
C MET A 1 48.95 36.12 -52.06
N PHE A 2 48.73 34.85 -52.27
CA PHE A 2 48.06 33.96 -51.28
C PHE A 2 48.96 33.52 -50.09
N ALA A 3 50.21 33.34 -50.28
CA ALA A 3 51.15 32.88 -49.23
C ALA A 3 51.49 33.93 -48.14
N LYS A 4 51.39 35.22 -48.42
CA LYS A 4 51.66 36.29 -47.42
C LYS A 4 50.49 36.47 -46.41
N ARG A 5 49.26 36.14 -46.77
CA ARG A 5 48.07 36.22 -45.85
C ARG A 5 47.98 35.04 -44.85
N PHE A 6 48.57 33.86 -45.16
CA PHE A 6 48.57 32.70 -44.26
C PHE A 6 49.64 32.87 -43.16
N ILE A 7 50.79 33.48 -43.46
CA ILE A 7 51.84 33.71 -42.47
C ILE A 7 51.47 34.83 -41.50
N GLN A 8 50.76 35.86 -41.93
CA GLN A 8 50.30 36.93 -41.03
C GLN A 8 49.19 36.47 -40.04
N ARG A 9 48.27 35.59 -40.49
CA ARG A 9 47.21 35.03 -39.57
C ARG A 9 47.79 34.00 -38.59
N GLY A 10 48.76 33.18 -39.02
CA GLY A 10 49.42 32.22 -38.16
C GLY A 10 50.32 32.89 -37.08
N GLY A 11 51.04 33.96 -37.52
CA GLY A 11 51.88 34.73 -36.61
C GLY A 11 51.08 35.54 -35.57
N LEU A 12 49.90 36.06 -35.92
CA LEU A 12 49.04 36.78 -35.00
C LEU A 12 48.38 35.83 -33.96
N LEU A 13 48.00 34.61 -34.39
CA LEU A 13 47.43 33.59 -33.49
C LEU A 13 48.47 33.07 -32.47
N LEU A 14 49.74 32.86 -32.94
CA LEU A 14 50.83 32.45 -32.05
C LEU A 14 51.25 33.58 -31.07
N LEU A 15 51.15 34.83 -31.46
CA LEU A 15 51.44 35.99 -30.61
C LEU A 15 50.34 36.14 -29.53
N PHE A 16 49.08 35.97 -29.88
CA PHE A 16 47.96 36.05 -28.93
C PHE A 16 48.01 34.89 -27.90
N VAL A 17 48.31 33.65 -28.28
CA VAL A 17 48.49 32.51 -27.39
C VAL A 17 49.70 32.74 -26.46
N SER A 18 50.79 33.24 -26.95
CA SER A 18 52.02 33.54 -26.14
C SER A 18 51.80 34.67 -25.14
N ILE A 19 51.00 35.68 -25.46
CA ILE A 19 50.70 36.80 -24.56
C ILE A 19 49.71 36.35 -23.47
N HIS A 20 48.74 35.50 -23.77
CA HIS A 20 47.81 34.98 -22.78
C HIS A 20 48.52 34.07 -21.74
N THR A 21 49.36 33.15 -22.17
CA THR A 21 50.09 32.26 -21.27
C THR A 21 51.13 33.01 -20.42
N ALA A 22 51.69 34.13 -20.93
CA ALA A 22 52.58 34.98 -20.13
C ALA A 22 51.83 35.77 -19.05
N LEU A 23 50.66 36.31 -19.36
CA LEU A 23 49.80 37.02 -18.38
C LEU A 23 49.27 36.07 -17.28
N GLU A 24 48.93 34.82 -17.60
CA GLU A 24 48.51 33.81 -16.65
C GLU A 24 49.64 33.33 -15.74
N ALA A 25 50.83 33.19 -16.25
CA ALA A 25 51.99 32.86 -15.45
C ALA A 25 52.32 33.99 -14.46
N ASP A 26 52.17 35.24 -14.89
CA ASP A 26 52.36 36.41 -14.05
C ASP A 26 51.30 36.50 -12.94
N GLU A 27 50.04 36.31 -13.27
CA GLU A 27 48.91 36.27 -12.31
C GLU A 27 49.07 35.11 -11.29
N PHE A 28 49.51 33.94 -11.74
CA PHE A 28 49.76 32.81 -10.85
C PHE A 28 50.88 33.10 -9.86
N ASP A 29 52.04 33.56 -10.37
CA ASP A 29 53.23 33.76 -9.54
C ASP A 29 53.16 34.99 -8.64
N GLN A 30 52.52 36.10 -9.12
CA GLN A 30 52.45 37.36 -8.37
C GLN A 30 51.20 37.43 -7.41
N PHE A 31 50.14 36.71 -7.71
CA PHE A 31 48.93 36.79 -6.91
C PHE A 31 48.46 35.46 -6.32
N LEU A 32 48.21 34.42 -7.15
CA LEU A 32 47.62 33.17 -6.65
C LEU A 32 48.53 32.41 -5.69
N LYS A 33 49.79 32.22 -6.04
CA LYS A 33 50.75 31.50 -5.23
C LYS A 33 51.06 32.21 -3.90
N PRO A 34 51.26 33.54 -3.85
CA PRO A 34 51.31 34.30 -2.60
C PRO A 34 50.00 34.18 -1.77
N PHE A 35 48.83 34.21 -2.40
CA PHE A 35 47.58 34.03 -1.71
C PHE A 35 47.46 32.66 -1.07
N PHE A 36 47.83 31.57 -1.77
CA PHE A 36 47.87 30.22 -1.22
C PHE A 36 48.85 30.18 -0.02
N THR A 37 50.01 30.74 -0.17
CA THR A 37 51.02 30.73 0.91
C THR A 37 50.50 31.41 2.17
N LYS A 38 49.86 32.55 1.99
CA LYS A 38 49.32 33.36 3.10
C LYS A 38 48.10 32.71 3.79
N ASN A 39 47.17 32.17 3.03
CA ASN A 39 45.82 31.82 3.53
C ASN A 39 45.53 30.31 3.57
N CYS A 40 46.32 29.45 2.86
CA CYS A 40 45.95 28.05 2.63
C CYS A 40 47.00 27.03 3.09
N VAL A 41 48.28 27.33 2.81
CA VAL A 41 49.43 26.40 2.97
C VAL A 41 49.63 25.96 4.42
N LYS A 42 49.22 26.77 5.42
CA LYS A 42 49.25 26.35 6.85
C LYS A 42 48.55 25.02 7.10
N CYS A 43 47.43 24.77 6.41
CA CYS A 43 46.66 23.54 6.54
C CYS A 43 46.81 22.61 5.33
N HIS A 44 47.07 23.17 4.14
CA HIS A 44 47.14 22.49 2.85
C HIS A 44 48.56 22.49 2.26
N GLY A 45 49.57 22.31 3.11
CA GLY A 45 50.96 22.22 2.69
C GLY A 45 51.88 21.83 3.86
N GLY A 46 53.01 21.15 3.63
CA GLY A 46 53.98 20.72 4.62
C GLY A 46 53.67 19.32 5.20
N GLU A 47 53.94 19.13 6.48
CA GLU A 47 53.79 17.82 7.16
C GLU A 47 52.30 17.44 7.39
N LYS A 48 51.39 18.43 7.46
CA LYS A 48 49.96 18.21 7.63
C LYS A 48 49.23 18.66 6.36
N VAL A 49 48.71 17.68 5.62
CA VAL A 49 47.92 17.93 4.42
C VAL A 49 46.45 17.57 4.74
N LYS A 50 45.70 18.58 5.18
CA LYS A 50 44.26 18.40 5.43
C LYS A 50 43.49 18.21 4.11
N GLY A 51 42.49 17.34 4.10
CA GLY A 51 41.67 17.09 2.92
C GLY A 51 42.42 16.48 1.73
N LYS A 52 43.61 15.95 1.91
CA LYS A 52 44.48 15.40 0.82
C LYS A 52 44.86 16.43 -0.26
N VAL A 53 44.68 17.72 -0.02
CA VAL A 53 45.03 18.82 -0.95
C VAL A 53 46.32 19.47 -0.51
N ASN A 54 47.37 19.36 -1.32
CA ASN A 54 48.65 19.98 -1.06
C ASN A 54 48.92 21.13 -2.06
N LEU A 55 48.63 22.35 -1.65
CA LEU A 55 48.83 23.57 -2.48
C LEU A 55 50.27 24.02 -2.54
N LYS A 56 51.14 23.58 -1.62
CA LYS A 56 52.58 23.91 -1.60
C LYS A 56 53.35 23.23 -2.74
N GLU A 57 52.89 22.06 -3.18
CA GLU A 57 53.54 21.31 -4.26
C GLU A 57 53.32 21.90 -5.65
N ILE A 58 52.36 22.83 -5.81
CA ILE A 58 52.07 23.48 -7.09
C ILE A 58 53.17 24.51 -7.39
N ALA A 59 54.16 24.10 -8.16
CA ALA A 59 55.33 24.91 -8.41
C ALA A 59 55.09 26.05 -9.42
N ASN A 60 54.24 25.82 -10.42
CA ASN A 60 54.03 26.78 -11.54
C ASN A 60 52.63 26.66 -12.12
N VAL A 61 52.25 27.64 -12.96
CA VAL A 61 50.96 27.74 -13.62
C VAL A 61 50.63 26.51 -14.45
N LYS A 62 51.57 25.87 -15.11
CA LYS A 62 51.34 24.69 -15.95
C LYS A 62 50.84 23.49 -15.12
N GLN A 63 51.43 23.27 -13.94
CA GLN A 63 50.96 22.24 -13.02
C GLN A 63 49.58 22.55 -12.47
N PHE A 64 49.28 23.83 -12.20
CA PHE A 64 48.00 24.28 -11.72
C PHE A 64 46.91 24.05 -12.77
N LEU A 65 47.13 24.49 -14.03
CA LEU A 65 46.24 24.31 -15.15
C LEU A 65 46.01 22.82 -15.53
N ALA A 66 46.98 21.95 -15.21
CA ALA A 66 46.83 20.50 -15.45
C ALA A 66 45.81 19.82 -14.52
N ASN A 67 45.32 20.52 -13.48
CA ASN A 67 44.36 19.98 -12.52
C ASN A 67 43.10 20.87 -12.44
N PRO A 68 42.22 20.86 -13.45
CA PRO A 68 41.00 21.67 -13.48
C PRO A 68 40.00 21.31 -12.38
N GLU A 69 39.99 20.06 -11.88
CA GLU A 69 39.13 19.68 -10.74
C GLU A 69 39.56 20.43 -9.46
N LEU A 70 40.85 20.48 -9.15
CA LEU A 70 41.34 21.26 -8.02
C LEU A 70 40.97 22.75 -8.14
N ILE A 71 41.07 23.34 -9.36
CA ILE A 71 40.69 24.74 -9.58
C ILE A 71 39.18 24.93 -9.30
N LYS A 72 38.36 24.00 -9.77
CA LYS A 72 36.89 23.97 -9.50
C LYS A 72 36.62 23.89 -8.00
N GLU A 73 37.25 22.95 -7.29
CA GLU A 73 37.10 22.77 -5.84
C GLU A 73 37.49 24.05 -5.08
N LEU A 74 38.58 24.69 -5.46
CA LEU A 74 38.98 25.97 -4.86
C LEU A 74 37.96 27.07 -5.10
N ILE A 75 37.36 27.16 -6.29
CA ILE A 75 36.31 28.12 -6.59
C ILE A 75 35.07 27.82 -5.68
N GLU A 76 34.69 26.57 -5.55
CA GLU A 76 33.51 26.17 -4.77
C GLU A 76 33.68 26.49 -3.29
N VAL A 77 34.77 26.07 -2.66
CA VAL A 77 35.01 26.30 -1.21
C VAL A 77 35.22 27.77 -0.84
N ILE A 78 35.81 28.56 -1.75
CA ILE A 78 35.99 30.00 -1.52
C ILE A 78 34.72 30.79 -1.77
N ASP A 79 33.94 30.45 -2.82
CA ASP A 79 32.62 31.04 -3.10
C ASP A 79 31.64 30.73 -1.98
N ALA A 80 31.72 29.52 -1.41
CA ALA A 80 30.96 29.07 -0.25
C ALA A 80 31.37 29.76 1.06
N ALA A 81 32.50 30.44 1.11
CA ALA A 81 33.12 30.91 2.34
C ALA A 81 33.48 29.79 3.35
N ASP A 82 33.65 28.56 2.89
CA ASP A 82 34.06 27.41 3.71
C ASP A 82 35.58 27.44 4.02
N MET A 83 36.34 28.13 3.17
CA MET A 83 37.77 28.32 3.34
C MET A 83 38.18 29.80 3.22
N PRO A 84 39.14 30.29 4.02
CA PRO A 84 39.70 29.64 5.21
C PRO A 84 38.62 29.35 6.28
N PRO A 85 38.87 28.41 7.26
CA PRO A 85 37.96 28.19 8.40
C PRO A 85 37.75 29.46 9.25
N GLU A 86 36.69 29.55 10.02
CA GLU A 86 36.31 30.75 10.79
C GLU A 86 37.32 31.18 11.84
N ASP A 87 38.05 30.22 12.39
CA ASP A 87 39.12 30.38 13.36
C ASP A 87 40.43 30.87 12.74
N GLU A 88 40.50 30.98 11.42
CA GLU A 88 41.65 31.47 10.69
C GLU A 88 41.44 32.89 10.12
N PRO A 89 42.49 33.66 9.89
CA PRO A 89 42.36 35.00 9.30
C PRO A 89 41.66 34.98 7.95
N GLN A 90 40.61 35.78 7.81
CA GLN A 90 39.81 35.84 6.58
C GLN A 90 40.39 36.85 5.59
N PRO A 91 40.48 36.53 4.27
CA PRO A 91 40.89 37.47 3.25
C PRO A 91 39.85 38.62 3.13
N LYS A 92 40.35 39.82 2.80
CA LYS A 92 39.48 40.98 2.59
C LYS A 92 38.50 40.71 1.44
N PRO A 93 37.27 41.25 1.47
CA PRO A 93 36.29 41.02 0.41
C PRO A 93 36.80 41.28 -1.01
N ALA A 94 37.55 42.35 -1.24
CA ALA A 94 38.15 42.66 -2.53
C ALA A 94 39.22 41.63 -2.95
N GLU A 95 40.04 41.14 -1.99
CA GLU A 95 41.05 40.11 -2.21
C GLU A 95 40.40 38.77 -2.57
N ARG A 96 39.32 38.41 -1.88
CA ARG A 96 38.52 37.22 -2.18
C ARG A 96 37.88 37.30 -3.58
N THR A 97 37.31 38.46 -3.95
CA THR A 97 36.69 38.67 -5.27
C THR A 97 37.71 38.55 -6.38
N HIS A 98 38.90 39.13 -6.19
CA HIS A 98 40.00 39.02 -7.16
C HIS A 98 40.48 37.58 -7.29
N PHE A 99 40.64 36.88 -6.16
CA PHE A 99 41.05 35.47 -6.14
C PHE A 99 40.07 34.56 -6.90
N LEU A 100 38.79 34.70 -6.70
CA LEU A 100 37.75 33.97 -7.46
C LEU A 100 37.80 34.29 -8.96
N ALA A 101 38.00 35.56 -9.33
CA ALA A 101 38.14 35.96 -10.73
C ALA A 101 39.36 35.34 -11.41
N SER A 102 40.49 35.33 -10.72
CA SER A 102 41.75 34.72 -11.19
C SER A 102 41.58 33.21 -11.35
N LEU A 103 40.97 32.49 -10.35
CA LEU A 103 40.69 31.06 -10.44
C LEU A 103 39.76 30.74 -11.63
N LYS A 104 38.70 31.54 -11.87
CA LYS A 104 37.81 31.36 -13.01
C LYS A 104 38.52 31.59 -14.35
N THR A 105 39.48 32.50 -14.39
CA THR A 105 40.32 32.70 -15.60
C THR A 105 41.21 31.50 -15.83
N MET A 106 41.90 31.00 -14.78
CA MET A 106 42.69 29.78 -14.86
C MET A 106 41.86 28.56 -15.27
N LEU A 107 40.67 28.40 -14.70
CA LEU A 107 39.76 27.31 -15.09
C LEU A 107 39.38 27.40 -16.57
N ARG A 108 39.12 28.59 -17.08
CA ARG A 108 38.79 28.79 -18.51
C ARG A 108 39.95 28.30 -19.38
N THR A 109 41.17 28.70 -19.07
CA THR A 109 42.36 28.27 -19.81
C THR A 109 42.60 26.78 -19.68
N ALA A 110 42.44 26.21 -18.47
CA ALA A 110 42.63 24.78 -18.22
C ALA A 110 41.60 23.93 -19.00
N THR A 111 40.41 24.49 -19.28
CA THR A 111 39.33 23.77 -19.98
C THR A 111 39.14 24.17 -21.45
N ASP A 112 39.82 25.27 -21.92
CA ASP A 112 39.77 25.67 -23.32
C ASP A 112 40.59 24.68 -24.18
N GLY A 113 39.90 24.08 -25.17
CA GLY A 113 40.50 23.09 -26.06
C GLY A 113 40.54 21.65 -25.54
N VAL A 114 40.17 21.44 -24.28
CA VAL A 114 39.80 20.10 -23.83
C VAL A 114 38.38 19.88 -24.30
N ALA A 115 38.22 19.55 -25.59
CA ALA A 115 36.97 18.95 -26.03
C ALA A 115 36.73 17.77 -25.10
N ALA A 116 35.62 17.77 -24.37
CA ALA A 116 35.27 16.63 -23.58
C ALA A 116 35.15 15.43 -24.56
N LYS A 117 36.20 14.64 -24.64
CA LYS A 117 36.27 13.42 -25.45
C LYS A 117 35.31 12.33 -24.95
N GLN A 118 34.30 12.69 -24.22
CA GLN A 118 33.29 11.80 -23.75
C GLN A 118 31.98 12.04 -24.53
N ASN A 119 31.96 11.63 -25.79
CA ASN A 119 30.74 11.27 -26.46
C ASN A 119 30.17 10.07 -25.71
N GLN A 120 29.54 10.34 -24.57
CA GLN A 120 28.92 9.27 -23.80
C GLN A 120 27.71 8.74 -24.56
N ILE A 121 27.80 7.48 -24.95
CA ILE A 121 26.65 6.75 -25.46
C ILE A 121 25.65 6.61 -24.32
N ARG A 122 24.40 7.03 -24.55
CA ARG A 122 23.35 7.06 -23.53
C ARG A 122 22.21 6.16 -23.95
N ARG A 123 21.89 5.15 -23.20
CA ARG A 123 20.69 4.34 -23.41
C ARG A 123 19.45 5.16 -23.01
N LEU A 124 18.32 4.89 -23.65
CA LEU A 124 17.04 5.42 -23.16
C LEU A 124 16.71 4.76 -21.82
N ASN A 125 16.33 5.56 -20.82
CA ASN A 125 15.72 5.04 -19.59
C ASN A 125 14.26 4.61 -19.85
N ARG A 126 13.62 4.01 -18.85
CA ARG A 126 12.26 3.46 -19.00
C ARG A 126 11.24 4.52 -19.44
N PHE A 127 11.27 5.70 -18.85
CA PHE A 127 10.37 6.80 -19.19
C PHE A 127 10.60 7.33 -20.61
N GLN A 128 11.87 7.52 -20.99
CA GLN A 128 12.24 7.94 -22.34
C GLN A 128 11.88 6.90 -23.42
N TYR A 129 12.06 5.62 -23.12
CA TYR A 129 11.66 4.53 -24.01
C TYR A 129 10.16 4.53 -24.26
N ASN A 130 9.35 4.55 -23.18
CA ASN A 130 7.89 4.63 -23.28
C ASN A 130 7.45 5.80 -24.16
N ASN A 131 7.93 6.99 -23.87
CA ASN A 131 7.56 8.20 -24.61
C ASN A 131 8.03 8.17 -26.07
N SER A 132 9.23 7.64 -26.33
CA SER A 132 9.77 7.54 -27.70
C SER A 132 8.94 6.56 -28.54
N VAL A 133 8.54 5.42 -28.00
CA VAL A 133 7.68 4.46 -28.69
C VAL A 133 6.28 5.04 -28.89
N ARG A 134 5.72 5.67 -27.85
CA ARG A 134 4.42 6.33 -27.90
C ARG A 134 4.36 7.40 -28.99
N ASP A 135 5.37 8.25 -29.09
CA ASP A 135 5.42 9.30 -30.09
C ASP A 135 5.70 8.75 -31.49
N LEU A 136 6.60 7.74 -31.64
CA LEU A 136 6.95 7.11 -32.91
C LEU A 136 5.73 6.49 -33.60
N PHE A 137 4.92 5.75 -32.82
CA PHE A 137 3.69 5.14 -33.33
C PHE A 137 2.44 6.02 -33.19
N ARG A 138 2.56 7.19 -32.55
CA ARG A 138 1.45 8.08 -32.19
C ARG A 138 0.38 7.32 -31.42
N LEU A 139 0.81 6.55 -30.38
CA LEU A 139 -0.11 5.79 -29.53
C LEU A 139 -0.95 6.73 -28.66
N ASN A 140 -2.23 6.40 -28.50
CA ASN A 140 -3.14 7.14 -27.62
C ASN A 140 -3.03 6.75 -26.13
N ARG A 141 -2.12 5.83 -25.78
CA ARG A 141 -1.85 5.35 -24.40
C ARG A 141 -0.36 5.06 -24.22
N ASP A 142 0.04 4.84 -22.98
CA ASP A 142 1.39 4.42 -22.65
C ASP A 142 1.66 2.98 -23.13
N VAL A 143 2.93 2.63 -23.32
CA VAL A 143 3.36 1.30 -23.77
C VAL A 143 3.24 0.28 -22.62
N PHE A 144 3.57 0.72 -21.41
CA PHE A 144 3.50 -0.07 -20.19
C PHE A 144 3.23 0.82 -18.99
N ALA A 145 2.88 0.24 -17.84
CA ALA A 145 2.65 0.97 -16.61
C ALA A 145 3.88 1.74 -16.13
N LEU A 146 3.68 3.00 -15.71
CA LEU A 146 4.72 3.94 -15.27
C LEU A 146 4.50 4.38 -13.81
N PRO A 147 4.80 3.54 -12.82
CA PRO A 147 4.67 3.91 -11.41
C PRO A 147 5.59 5.07 -11.00
N GLU A 148 6.62 5.37 -11.78
CA GLU A 148 7.51 6.52 -11.60
C GLU A 148 6.87 7.86 -11.98
N LYS A 149 5.74 7.88 -12.68
CA LYS A 149 4.93 9.09 -12.91
C LYS A 149 4.11 9.37 -11.65
N LEU A 150 4.63 10.21 -10.76
CA LEU A 150 4.04 10.44 -9.44
C LEU A 150 2.75 11.26 -9.48
N MET A 151 2.56 12.12 -10.48
CA MET A 151 1.36 12.96 -10.60
C MET A 151 0.81 12.92 -12.03
N THR A 152 -0.50 12.79 -12.15
CA THR A 152 -1.25 12.91 -13.41
C THR A 152 -2.14 14.13 -13.35
N ARG A 153 -1.99 15.03 -14.32
CA ARG A 153 -2.78 16.27 -14.46
C ARG A 153 -4.05 15.98 -15.22
N GLN A 154 -5.21 16.18 -14.61
CA GLN A 154 -6.51 16.06 -15.27
C GLN A 154 -6.98 17.41 -15.80
N THR A 155 -6.63 18.51 -15.10
CA THR A 155 -6.91 19.87 -15.55
C THR A 155 -5.82 20.32 -16.53
N ILE A 156 -6.21 20.84 -17.70
CA ILE A 156 -5.29 21.38 -18.70
C ILE A 156 -4.91 22.80 -18.31
N TYR A 157 -3.69 23.02 -17.82
CA TYR A 157 -3.22 24.35 -17.41
C TYR A 157 -1.80 24.71 -17.83
N LEU A 158 -1.02 23.77 -18.38
CA LEU A 158 0.39 24.01 -18.71
C LEU A 158 0.62 25.06 -19.79
N SER A 159 -0.37 25.26 -20.68
CA SER A 159 -0.37 26.32 -21.70
C SER A 159 -1.08 27.61 -21.27
N ALA A 160 -1.62 27.66 -20.07
CA ALA A 160 -2.32 28.83 -19.56
C ALA A 160 -1.33 29.94 -19.15
N PRO A 161 -1.71 31.22 -19.21
CA PRO A 161 -0.86 32.34 -18.76
C PRO A 161 -0.71 32.39 -17.23
N LYS A 162 -1.67 31.80 -16.51
CA LYS A 162 -1.72 31.67 -15.05
C LYS A 162 -2.31 30.31 -14.69
N MET A 163 -1.77 29.67 -13.67
CA MET A 163 -2.31 28.42 -13.16
C MET A 163 -3.68 28.69 -12.49
N PRO A 164 -4.73 27.88 -12.78
CA PRO A 164 -6.05 28.04 -12.18
C PRO A 164 -6.04 27.92 -10.67
N ASP A 165 -6.98 28.60 -10.00
CA ASP A 165 -7.12 28.52 -8.54
C ASP A 165 -7.62 27.14 -8.06
N HIS A 166 -8.20 26.32 -8.96
CA HIS A 166 -8.63 24.96 -8.72
C HIS A 166 -8.08 24.05 -9.83
N VAL A 167 -7.43 22.99 -9.45
CA VAL A 167 -6.88 21.98 -10.36
C VAL A 167 -7.20 20.59 -9.85
N ASN A 168 -7.46 19.68 -10.78
CA ASN A 168 -7.63 18.26 -10.48
C ASN A 168 -6.36 17.51 -10.89
N VAL A 169 -5.75 16.86 -9.91
CA VAL A 169 -4.57 16.01 -10.09
C VAL A 169 -4.68 14.78 -9.20
N ARG A 170 -4.10 13.69 -9.64
CA ARG A 170 -4.03 12.48 -8.85
C ARG A 170 -2.67 11.81 -8.95
N SER A 171 -2.32 11.02 -7.98
CA SER A 171 -1.18 10.12 -8.06
C SER A 171 -1.65 8.70 -8.32
N LEU A 172 -1.14 8.12 -9.40
CA LEU A 172 -1.40 6.73 -9.79
C LEU A 172 -0.22 5.81 -9.51
N THR A 173 0.76 6.25 -8.72
CA THR A 173 2.01 5.50 -8.52
C THR A 173 1.80 4.11 -7.90
N LEU A 174 0.79 3.94 -7.05
CA LEU A 174 0.44 2.63 -6.47
C LEU A 174 -0.41 1.78 -7.43
N HIS A 175 -1.21 2.42 -8.27
CA HIS A 175 -2.09 1.78 -9.25
C HIS A 175 -1.93 2.47 -10.61
N PRO A 176 -0.76 2.32 -11.27
CA PRO A 176 -0.50 3.00 -12.53
C PRO A 176 -1.41 2.48 -13.64
N ASP A 177 -1.78 3.38 -14.55
CA ASP A 177 -2.55 2.99 -15.73
C ASP A 177 -1.83 1.87 -16.47
N ALA A 178 -2.56 0.84 -16.82
CA ALA A 178 -2.04 -0.25 -17.63
C ALA A 178 -1.67 0.30 -19.04
N GLY A 179 -0.50 -0.08 -19.52
CA GLY A 179 -0.14 0.19 -20.90
C GLY A 179 -0.87 -0.70 -21.91
N LEU A 180 -0.20 -1.04 -23.00
CA LEU A 180 -0.66 -2.04 -23.94
C LEU A 180 -0.79 -3.41 -23.27
N ARG A 181 -1.87 -4.13 -23.51
CA ARG A 181 -2.07 -5.48 -22.92
C ARG A 181 -0.91 -6.41 -23.27
N GLU A 182 -0.51 -7.23 -22.29
CA GLU A 182 0.57 -8.22 -22.40
C GLU A 182 1.98 -7.62 -22.57
N VAL A 183 2.12 -6.30 -22.48
CA VAL A 183 3.42 -5.62 -22.53
C VAL A 183 3.93 -5.34 -21.13
N LYS A 184 5.11 -5.86 -20.81
CA LYS A 184 5.78 -5.64 -19.52
C LYS A 184 7.02 -4.77 -19.71
N ALA A 185 7.17 -3.77 -18.84
CA ALA A 185 8.35 -2.93 -18.81
C ALA A 185 9.62 -3.74 -18.47
N PHE A 186 10.77 -3.27 -18.94
CA PHE A 186 12.06 -3.69 -18.39
C PHE A 186 12.28 -3.09 -16.99
N PRO A 187 13.23 -3.61 -16.18
CA PRO A 187 13.50 -3.10 -14.83
C PRO A 187 13.77 -1.60 -14.81
N LYS A 188 13.30 -0.93 -13.75
CA LYS A 188 13.56 0.51 -13.54
C LYS A 188 15.06 0.75 -13.42
N ASP A 189 15.53 1.79 -14.08
CA ASP A 189 16.93 2.23 -13.99
C ASP A 189 17.18 2.88 -12.61
N LEU A 190 18.37 2.64 -12.08
CA LEU A 190 18.79 3.27 -10.85
C LEU A 190 19.15 4.74 -11.10
N ARG A 191 18.82 5.58 -10.13
CA ARG A 191 19.26 6.98 -10.11
C ARG A 191 20.72 7.06 -9.68
N ALA A 192 21.49 8.00 -10.22
CA ALA A 192 22.79 8.32 -9.70
C ALA A 192 22.69 8.79 -8.25
N SER A 193 23.73 8.55 -7.43
CA SER A 193 23.72 8.82 -5.99
C SER A 193 23.24 10.24 -5.65
N HIS A 194 23.75 11.23 -6.37
CA HIS A 194 23.37 12.66 -6.21
C HIS A 194 22.90 13.27 -7.54
N GLY A 195 22.28 12.48 -8.38
CA GLY A 195 21.91 12.86 -9.75
C GLY A 195 20.54 12.31 -10.19
N PHE A 196 20.48 11.87 -11.43
CA PHE A 196 19.26 11.52 -12.14
C PHE A 196 19.36 10.13 -12.78
N ASP A 197 18.21 9.53 -13.11
CA ASP A 197 18.12 8.21 -13.74
C ASP A 197 18.49 8.22 -15.25
N ASN A 198 18.64 9.40 -15.85
CA ASN A 198 19.02 9.56 -17.23
C ASN A 198 20.53 9.66 -17.46
N GLN A 199 21.35 9.55 -16.39
CA GLN A 199 22.80 9.71 -16.49
C GLN A 199 23.46 8.47 -17.13
N ALA A 200 24.37 8.71 -18.08
CA ALA A 200 24.98 7.67 -18.90
C ALA A 200 25.73 6.59 -18.11
N ASN A 201 26.35 6.95 -16.98
CA ASN A 201 27.07 6.02 -16.11
C ASN A 201 26.17 5.05 -15.33
N GLN A 202 24.86 5.35 -15.24
CA GLN A 202 23.86 4.48 -14.62
C GLN A 202 23.18 3.57 -15.65
N LEU A 203 23.09 4.00 -16.90
CA LEU A 203 22.36 3.35 -17.98
C LEU A 203 23.17 2.24 -18.67
N THR A 204 23.63 1.26 -17.91
CA THR A 204 24.38 0.12 -18.43
C THR A 204 23.48 -0.87 -19.18
N LEU A 205 24.08 -1.67 -20.08
CA LEU A 205 23.38 -2.77 -20.78
C LEU A 205 23.98 -4.10 -20.38
N SER A 206 23.20 -4.90 -19.68
CA SER A 206 23.52 -6.31 -19.43
C SER A 206 22.93 -7.22 -20.52
N PRO A 207 23.44 -8.45 -20.69
CA PRO A 207 22.83 -9.42 -21.59
C PRO A 207 21.34 -9.68 -21.29
N LEU A 208 20.96 -9.72 -20.01
CA LEU A 208 19.56 -9.85 -19.58
C LEU A 208 18.70 -8.67 -20.03
N LEU A 209 19.24 -7.46 -19.94
CA LEU A 209 18.53 -6.26 -20.37
C LEU A 209 18.38 -6.21 -21.90
N LEU A 210 19.39 -6.69 -22.65
CA LEU A 210 19.30 -6.82 -24.10
C LEU A 210 18.18 -7.77 -24.49
N ASP A 211 18.10 -8.95 -23.87
CA ASP A 211 17.01 -9.91 -24.09
C ASP A 211 15.64 -9.29 -23.73
N ALA A 212 15.58 -8.53 -22.63
CA ALA A 212 14.35 -7.81 -22.25
C ALA A 212 13.90 -6.82 -23.32
N PHE A 213 14.80 -6.06 -23.95
CA PHE A 213 14.47 -5.15 -25.06
C PHE A 213 14.00 -5.90 -26.30
N LEU A 214 14.61 -7.03 -26.64
CA LEU A 214 14.18 -7.86 -27.76
C LEU A 214 12.75 -8.40 -27.54
N ARG A 215 12.46 -8.93 -26.35
CA ARG A 215 11.12 -9.42 -26.00
C ARG A 215 10.11 -8.27 -25.95
N LEU A 216 10.48 -7.13 -25.37
CA LEU A 216 9.62 -5.97 -25.28
C LEU A 216 9.23 -5.45 -26.66
N SER A 217 10.18 -5.32 -27.58
CA SER A 217 9.90 -4.86 -28.93
C SER A 217 8.93 -5.78 -29.68
N VAL A 218 9.00 -7.08 -29.46
CA VAL A 218 8.05 -8.06 -30.00
C VAL A 218 6.69 -7.91 -29.31
N SER A 219 6.65 -7.89 -27.96
CA SER A 219 5.38 -7.80 -27.23
C SER A 219 4.58 -6.53 -27.54
N ILE A 220 5.25 -5.41 -27.84
CA ILE A 220 4.60 -4.17 -28.25
C ILE A 220 3.79 -4.36 -29.53
N VAL A 221 4.42 -4.84 -30.61
CA VAL A 221 3.76 -4.96 -31.92
C VAL A 221 2.79 -6.14 -32.01
N GLU A 222 2.93 -7.12 -31.14
CA GLU A 222 2.03 -8.27 -31.03
C GLU A 222 0.90 -8.07 -30.02
N SER A 223 0.93 -6.99 -29.26
CA SER A 223 -0.14 -6.68 -28.29
C SER A 223 -1.51 -6.62 -29.00
N PRO A 224 -2.57 -7.19 -28.41
CA PRO A 224 -3.93 -7.05 -28.92
C PRO A 224 -4.40 -5.60 -29.08
N ASP A 225 -3.80 -4.69 -28.29
CA ASP A 225 -4.09 -3.25 -28.36
C ASP A 225 -3.27 -2.52 -29.42
N PHE A 226 -2.32 -3.18 -30.10
CA PHE A 226 -1.52 -2.58 -31.17
C PHE A 226 -2.25 -2.75 -32.53
N ASN A 227 -3.24 -1.91 -32.77
CA ASN A 227 -4.16 -1.97 -33.91
C ASN A 227 -4.47 -0.55 -34.46
N GLU A 228 -5.35 -0.45 -35.44
CA GLU A 228 -5.71 0.78 -36.10
C GLU A 228 -6.34 1.85 -35.21
N ASP A 229 -7.04 1.46 -34.16
CA ASP A 229 -7.67 2.35 -33.17
C ASP A 229 -6.65 3.01 -32.23
N THR A 230 -5.53 2.35 -31.99
CA THR A 230 -4.52 2.77 -31.00
C THR A 230 -3.28 3.38 -31.63
N VAL A 231 -2.90 2.91 -32.83
CA VAL A 231 -1.68 3.30 -33.54
C VAL A 231 -1.97 4.36 -34.59
N GLY A 232 -1.63 5.63 -34.32
CA GLY A 232 -1.95 6.75 -35.18
C GLY A 232 -1.19 6.77 -36.52
N ILE A 233 -0.13 5.96 -36.70
CA ILE A 233 0.55 5.80 -37.99
C ILE A 233 0.07 4.55 -38.73
N TRP A 234 -1.05 3.93 -38.34
CA TRP A 234 -1.51 2.66 -38.94
C TRP A 234 -1.67 2.73 -40.46
N SER A 235 -2.45 3.68 -40.93
CA SER A 235 -2.70 3.87 -42.36
C SER A 235 -1.47 4.20 -43.20
N THR A 236 -0.49 4.91 -42.63
CA THR A 236 0.71 5.34 -43.33
C THR A 236 1.85 4.33 -43.30
N PHE A 237 1.85 3.38 -42.34
CA PHE A 237 2.94 2.43 -42.20
C PHE A 237 2.48 0.96 -42.29
N PHE A 238 1.41 0.57 -41.62
CA PHE A 238 1.00 -0.84 -41.44
C PHE A 238 -0.08 -1.30 -42.42
N GLU A 239 -0.88 -0.40 -42.94
CA GLU A 239 -1.96 -0.73 -43.87
C GLU A 239 -1.41 -1.12 -45.23
N LYS A 240 -1.99 -2.19 -45.84
CA LYS A 240 -1.57 -2.66 -47.16
C LYS A 240 -1.76 -1.56 -48.21
N PRO A 241 -0.77 -1.31 -49.10
CA PRO A 241 -0.91 -0.34 -50.18
C PRO A 241 -2.03 -0.70 -51.17
N ALA A 242 -2.46 0.31 -51.96
CA ALA A 242 -3.44 0.08 -53.02
C ALA A 242 -2.97 -0.99 -54.02
N LEU A 243 -3.92 -1.63 -54.72
CA LEU A 243 -3.63 -2.80 -55.57
C LEU A 243 -2.71 -2.49 -56.78
N ASP A 244 -2.62 -1.25 -57.19
CA ASP A 244 -1.78 -0.75 -58.28
C ASP A 244 -0.40 -0.22 -57.87
N ALA A 245 -0.12 -0.24 -56.56
CA ALA A 245 1.15 0.24 -56.03
C ALA A 245 2.30 -0.75 -56.25
N ASP A 246 3.48 -0.23 -56.62
CA ASP A 246 4.73 -1.00 -56.53
C ASP A 246 5.10 -1.25 -55.09
N VAL A 247 4.71 -2.41 -54.55
CA VAL A 247 4.87 -2.80 -53.15
C VAL A 247 6.30 -2.69 -52.65
N PRO A 248 7.35 -3.14 -53.34
CA PRO A 248 8.75 -2.96 -52.89
C PRO A 248 9.16 -1.50 -52.73
N THR A 249 8.79 -0.63 -53.69
CA THR A 249 9.10 0.80 -53.64
C THR A 249 8.35 1.50 -52.50
N GLU A 250 7.07 1.16 -52.32
CA GLU A 250 6.29 1.73 -51.21
C GLU A 250 6.81 1.28 -49.84
N ILE A 251 7.19 0.01 -49.68
CA ILE A 251 7.85 -0.51 -48.47
C ILE A 251 9.14 0.28 -48.19
N ASN A 252 10.01 0.44 -49.18
CA ASN A 252 11.28 1.18 -49.01
C ASN A 252 11.03 2.62 -48.57
N LYS A 253 10.08 3.31 -49.17
CA LYS A 253 9.71 4.69 -48.85
C LYS A 253 9.17 4.81 -47.41
N ARG A 254 8.25 3.92 -47.00
CA ARG A 254 7.67 3.90 -45.66
C ARG A 254 8.73 3.56 -44.58
N ILE A 255 9.55 2.55 -44.86
CA ILE A 255 10.65 2.14 -43.97
C ILE A 255 11.66 3.28 -43.82
N LYS A 256 12.06 3.95 -44.88
CA LYS A 256 12.96 5.10 -44.82
C LYS A 256 12.43 6.17 -43.85
N ALA A 257 11.20 6.63 -44.09
CA ALA A 257 10.60 7.67 -43.23
C ALA A 257 10.48 7.24 -41.76
N PHE A 258 10.07 6.00 -41.54
CA PHE A 258 9.96 5.43 -40.20
C PHE A 258 11.32 5.33 -39.49
N LEU A 259 12.36 4.85 -40.16
CA LEU A 259 13.70 4.71 -39.56
C LEU A 259 14.34 6.08 -39.30
N GLU A 260 14.14 7.08 -40.18
CA GLU A 260 14.62 8.45 -39.97
C GLU A 260 14.01 9.06 -38.68
N GLN A 261 12.74 8.79 -38.41
CA GLN A 261 12.07 9.20 -37.20
C GLN A 261 12.56 8.38 -35.96
N ALA A 262 12.61 7.06 -36.10
CA ALA A 262 13.03 6.15 -35.02
C ALA A 262 14.49 6.40 -34.61
N PHE A 263 15.38 6.62 -35.56
CA PHE A 263 16.82 6.82 -35.37
C PHE A 263 17.23 8.30 -35.23
N ARG A 264 16.24 9.20 -35.30
CA ARG A 264 16.37 10.63 -34.98
C ARG A 264 17.30 11.41 -35.97
N GLY A 265 17.34 10.98 -37.21
CA GLY A 265 18.13 11.63 -38.23
C GLY A 265 18.26 10.84 -39.52
N PRO A 266 19.09 11.28 -40.47
CA PRO A 266 19.27 10.61 -41.75
C PRO A 266 19.80 9.19 -41.58
N VAL A 267 19.25 8.26 -42.34
CA VAL A 267 19.61 6.84 -42.31
C VAL A 267 20.33 6.46 -43.60
N GLU A 268 21.44 5.77 -43.52
CA GLU A 268 22.18 5.28 -44.66
C GLU A 268 21.32 4.35 -45.54
N ARG A 269 21.46 4.50 -46.86
CA ARG A 269 20.69 3.70 -47.81
C ARG A 269 20.82 2.20 -47.58
N ALA A 270 22.04 1.71 -47.26
CA ALA A 270 22.27 0.31 -47.01
C ALA A 270 21.46 -0.23 -45.78
N VAL A 271 21.22 0.63 -44.80
CA VAL A 271 20.37 0.27 -43.63
C VAL A 271 18.90 0.17 -44.05
N VAL A 272 18.38 1.15 -44.82
CA VAL A 272 17.02 1.15 -45.37
C VAL A 272 16.77 -0.09 -46.25
N ASP A 273 17.72 -0.38 -47.15
CA ASP A 273 17.65 -1.53 -48.05
C ASP A 273 17.63 -2.87 -47.29
N ARG A 274 18.39 -2.97 -46.18
CA ARG A 274 18.38 -4.16 -45.32
C ARG A 274 17.02 -4.39 -44.62
N TYR A 275 16.41 -3.34 -44.09
CA TYR A 275 15.07 -3.44 -43.48
C TYR A 275 14.00 -3.71 -44.51
N THR A 276 14.13 -3.14 -45.73
CA THR A 276 13.25 -3.41 -46.87
C THR A 276 13.34 -4.89 -47.30
N ALA A 277 14.55 -5.40 -47.47
CA ALA A 277 14.78 -6.82 -47.80
C ALA A 277 14.22 -7.74 -46.73
N TYR A 278 14.33 -7.35 -45.44
CA TYR A 278 13.74 -8.11 -44.32
C TYR A 278 12.20 -8.17 -44.45
N ALA A 279 11.52 -7.06 -44.70
CA ALA A 279 10.07 -7.03 -44.90
C ALA A 279 9.63 -7.93 -46.08
N LEU A 280 10.30 -7.82 -47.23
CA LEU A 280 10.02 -8.62 -48.42
C LEU A 280 10.30 -10.11 -48.19
N ALA A 281 11.34 -10.47 -47.41
CA ALA A 281 11.61 -11.83 -47.05
C ALA A 281 10.50 -12.44 -46.13
N LYS A 282 9.94 -11.62 -45.24
CA LYS A 282 8.82 -12.05 -44.37
C LYS A 282 7.54 -12.25 -45.18
N MET A 283 7.26 -11.38 -46.15
CA MET A 283 6.14 -11.56 -47.09
C MET A 283 6.29 -12.83 -47.93
N LYS A 284 7.51 -13.16 -48.38
CA LYS A 284 7.81 -14.44 -49.09
C LYS A 284 7.59 -15.65 -48.20
N GLN A 285 7.65 -15.52 -46.85
CA GLN A 285 7.29 -16.55 -45.87
C GLN A 285 5.79 -16.52 -45.50
N GLU A 286 4.95 -16.01 -46.43
CA GLU A 286 3.47 -15.95 -46.31
C GLU A 286 2.92 -15.08 -45.20
N LEU A 287 3.75 -14.23 -44.56
CA LEU A 287 3.21 -13.21 -43.64
C LEU A 287 2.46 -12.14 -44.41
N SER A 288 1.39 -11.63 -43.83
CA SER A 288 0.68 -10.47 -44.36
C SER A 288 1.60 -9.24 -44.46
N PHE A 289 1.21 -8.23 -45.29
CA PHE A 289 1.92 -6.97 -45.36
C PHE A 289 2.03 -6.34 -43.95
N THR A 290 0.92 -6.24 -43.24
CA THR A 290 0.86 -5.67 -41.87
C THR A 290 1.79 -6.41 -40.92
N ASP A 291 1.77 -7.74 -40.88
CA ASP A 291 2.63 -8.52 -39.99
C ASP A 291 4.10 -8.37 -40.37
N SER A 292 4.41 -8.31 -41.65
CA SER A 292 5.79 -8.06 -42.12
C SER A 292 6.30 -6.69 -41.69
N MET A 293 5.44 -5.65 -41.73
CA MET A 293 5.78 -4.31 -41.27
C MET A 293 5.85 -4.24 -39.71
N LYS A 294 5.05 -5.02 -38.98
CA LYS A 294 5.20 -5.19 -37.51
C LYS A 294 6.55 -5.79 -37.16
N LYS A 295 7.05 -6.80 -37.90
CA LYS A 295 8.39 -7.34 -37.67
C LYS A 295 9.50 -6.33 -37.94
N VAL A 296 9.35 -5.46 -38.96
CA VAL A 296 10.25 -4.33 -39.19
C VAL A 296 10.25 -3.35 -38.05
N ALA A 297 9.08 -2.97 -37.57
CA ALA A 297 8.94 -2.06 -36.43
C ALA A 297 9.60 -2.64 -35.14
N SER A 298 9.34 -3.91 -34.84
CA SER A 298 9.98 -4.62 -33.72
C SER A 298 11.52 -4.63 -33.83
N ALA A 299 12.05 -4.92 -35.02
CA ALA A 299 13.49 -4.90 -35.29
C ALA A 299 14.10 -3.51 -35.09
N ALA A 300 13.37 -2.45 -35.47
CA ALA A 300 13.82 -1.07 -35.28
C ALA A 300 13.85 -0.69 -33.79
N LEU A 301 12.82 -1.06 -33.00
CA LEU A 301 12.74 -0.77 -31.57
C LEU A 301 13.85 -1.46 -30.74
N SER A 302 14.34 -2.62 -31.19
CA SER A 302 15.45 -3.33 -30.54
C SER A 302 16.83 -2.95 -31.09
N SER A 303 16.88 -2.07 -32.11
CA SER A 303 18.14 -1.60 -32.71
C SER A 303 18.91 -0.73 -31.73
N PRO A 304 20.25 -0.87 -31.63
CA PRO A 304 21.09 0.09 -30.93
C PRO A 304 20.85 1.54 -31.39
N MET A 305 20.54 1.77 -32.66
CA MET A 305 20.23 3.09 -33.19
C MET A 305 18.96 3.72 -32.58
N PHE A 306 18.01 2.91 -32.13
CA PHE A 306 16.84 3.38 -31.37
C PHE A 306 17.14 3.47 -29.88
N LEU A 307 17.75 2.42 -29.29
CA LEU A 307 17.95 2.29 -27.84
C LEU A 307 18.95 3.29 -27.29
N TYR A 308 19.93 3.73 -28.10
CA TYR A 308 20.98 4.62 -27.65
C TYR A 308 20.92 5.98 -28.33
N ARG A 309 21.26 6.99 -27.54
CA ARG A 309 21.59 8.34 -27.99
C ARG A 309 23.10 8.43 -28.13
N TYR A 310 23.56 8.67 -29.32
CA TYR A 310 25.00 8.86 -29.60
C TYR A 310 25.20 10.08 -30.47
N SER A 311 26.34 10.73 -30.30
CA SER A 311 26.77 11.84 -31.11
C SER A 311 27.57 11.26 -32.27
N ILE A 312 27.21 11.59 -33.51
CA ILE A 312 28.02 11.32 -34.67
C ILE A 312 28.87 12.57 -34.90
N ASP A 313 30.21 12.41 -34.88
CA ASP A 313 31.10 13.53 -35.14
C ASP A 313 30.92 14.10 -36.58
N GLY A 314 30.85 15.41 -36.67
CA GLY A 314 30.76 16.10 -37.91
C GLY A 314 29.78 17.29 -37.93
N GLU A 315 30.10 18.31 -38.69
CA GLU A 315 29.28 19.52 -38.84
C GLU A 315 27.82 19.22 -39.33
N LYS A 316 27.65 18.17 -40.13
CA LYS A 316 26.33 17.78 -40.67
C LYS A 316 25.44 17.09 -39.62
N SER A 317 26.01 16.47 -38.59
CA SER A 317 25.26 15.78 -37.56
C SER A 317 24.86 16.67 -36.38
N LYS A 318 25.56 17.80 -36.21
CA LYS A 318 25.33 18.76 -35.13
C LYS A 318 23.89 19.25 -34.99
N PRO A 319 23.17 19.63 -36.07
CA PRO A 319 21.76 20.05 -35.95
C PRO A 319 20.84 18.94 -35.42
N TYR A 320 21.07 17.67 -35.81
CA TYR A 320 20.31 16.52 -35.33
C TYR A 320 20.61 16.20 -33.88
N MET A 321 21.86 16.36 -33.46
CA MET A 321 22.25 16.25 -32.05
C MET A 321 21.52 17.31 -31.21
N ILE A 322 21.47 18.57 -31.64
CA ILE A 322 20.73 19.64 -30.95
C ILE A 322 19.26 19.29 -30.87
N ALA A 323 18.64 18.86 -31.99
CA ALA A 323 17.24 18.44 -32.02
C ALA A 323 16.97 17.31 -31.00
N SER A 324 17.82 16.28 -31.00
CA SER A 324 17.71 15.15 -30.05
C SER A 324 17.91 15.60 -28.60
N ASN A 325 18.92 16.45 -28.31
CA ASN A 325 19.14 16.93 -26.94
C ASN A 325 17.96 17.76 -26.42
N LEU A 326 17.42 18.67 -27.24
CA LEU A 326 16.24 19.48 -26.89
C LEU A 326 15.02 18.60 -26.60
N SER A 327 14.71 17.65 -27.50
CA SER A 327 13.53 16.82 -27.38
C SER A 327 13.62 15.86 -26.18
N PHE A 328 14.75 15.23 -25.92
CA PHE A 328 14.91 14.36 -24.75
C PHE A 328 14.93 15.13 -23.44
N PHE A 329 15.42 16.35 -23.41
CA PHE A 329 15.39 17.17 -22.20
C PHE A 329 13.97 17.66 -21.88
N LEU A 330 13.28 18.28 -22.85
CA LEU A 330 11.98 18.91 -22.62
C LEU A 330 10.79 17.93 -22.75
N TRP A 331 10.90 16.96 -23.65
CA TRP A 331 9.79 16.06 -23.99
C TRP A 331 10.05 14.59 -23.64
N ALA A 332 11.23 14.28 -23.10
CA ALA A 332 11.67 12.90 -22.77
C ALA A 332 11.39 11.91 -23.92
N SER A 333 11.53 12.34 -25.15
CA SER A 333 11.24 11.58 -26.36
C SER A 333 12.14 12.02 -27.53
N GLY A 334 12.14 11.29 -28.63
CA GLY A 334 12.82 11.70 -29.85
C GLY A 334 12.22 12.98 -30.45
N PRO A 335 12.99 13.67 -31.36
CA PRO A 335 12.51 14.86 -32.05
C PRO A 335 11.31 14.54 -32.93
N ASP A 336 10.38 15.47 -33.02
CA ASP A 336 9.26 15.40 -33.96
C ASP A 336 9.66 15.77 -35.40
N ASP A 337 8.75 15.59 -36.35
CA ASP A 337 8.95 15.90 -37.77
C ASP A 337 9.41 17.36 -37.99
N LYS A 338 8.94 18.30 -37.16
CA LYS A 338 9.29 19.73 -37.29
C LYS A 338 10.74 19.96 -36.87
N LEU A 339 11.17 19.40 -35.77
CA LEU A 339 12.56 19.48 -35.31
C LEU A 339 13.51 18.78 -36.26
N LEU A 340 13.14 17.63 -36.82
CA LEU A 340 13.95 16.92 -37.80
C LEU A 340 14.10 17.73 -39.12
N ARG A 341 13.05 18.42 -39.59
CA ARG A 341 13.14 19.31 -40.75
C ARG A 341 14.05 20.52 -40.48
N LEU A 342 13.97 21.14 -39.29
CA LEU A 342 14.87 22.24 -38.91
C LEU A 342 16.32 21.76 -38.76
N ALA A 343 16.53 20.53 -38.33
CA ALA A 343 17.85 19.92 -38.31
C ALA A 343 18.38 19.64 -39.72
N ALA A 344 17.54 19.08 -40.60
CA ALA A 344 17.88 18.77 -41.98
C ALA A 344 18.29 20.01 -42.81
N SER A 345 17.62 21.14 -42.59
CA SER A 345 17.95 22.42 -43.23
C SER A 345 19.16 23.12 -42.60
N GLY A 346 19.66 22.64 -41.45
CA GLY A 346 20.73 23.30 -40.68
C GLY A 346 20.28 24.57 -39.96
N GLU A 347 19.01 24.97 -40.10
CA GLU A 347 18.50 26.21 -39.49
C GLU A 347 18.50 26.18 -37.95
N LEU A 348 18.39 25.01 -37.34
CA LEU A 348 18.37 24.85 -35.90
C LEU A 348 19.69 25.33 -35.20
N THR A 349 20.76 25.50 -35.97
CA THR A 349 22.02 26.08 -35.48
C THR A 349 22.04 27.60 -35.42
N LYS A 350 21.04 28.28 -36.05
CA LYS A 350 20.91 29.73 -36.01
C LYS A 350 20.33 30.17 -34.66
N PRO A 351 20.94 31.12 -33.95
CA PRO A 351 20.51 31.52 -32.58
C PRO A 351 19.04 31.93 -32.49
N GLU A 352 18.53 32.68 -33.45
CA GLU A 352 17.13 33.17 -33.48
C GLU A 352 16.12 32.06 -33.79
N VAL A 353 16.50 31.05 -34.60
CA VAL A 353 15.67 29.87 -34.87
C VAL A 353 15.67 28.96 -33.64
N LEU A 354 16.83 28.75 -33.03
CA LEU A 354 16.96 27.99 -31.80
C LEU A 354 16.11 28.61 -30.69
N ASP A 355 16.18 29.93 -30.49
CA ASP A 355 15.45 30.62 -29.42
C ASP A 355 13.94 30.48 -29.59
N ARG A 356 13.42 30.67 -30.83
CA ARG A 356 12.00 30.45 -31.13
C ARG A 356 11.58 29.00 -30.99
N THR A 357 12.46 28.07 -31.35
CA THR A 357 12.18 26.64 -31.21
C THR A 357 12.06 26.25 -29.73
N ILE A 358 12.97 26.75 -28.89
CA ILE A 358 12.88 26.51 -27.43
C ILE A 358 11.58 27.10 -26.86
N ASP A 359 11.17 28.33 -27.25
CA ASP A 359 9.91 28.89 -26.77
C ASP A 359 8.71 28.06 -27.16
N HIS A 360 8.71 27.55 -28.43
CA HIS A 360 7.65 26.66 -28.90
C HIS A 360 7.60 25.36 -28.06
N MET A 361 8.77 24.77 -27.80
CA MET A 361 8.84 23.51 -27.05
C MET A 361 8.42 23.67 -25.58
N LEU A 362 8.70 24.82 -24.96
CA LEU A 362 8.28 25.16 -23.60
C LEU A 362 6.77 25.42 -23.49
N ALA A 363 6.12 25.76 -24.61
CA ALA A 363 4.67 25.97 -24.69
C ALA A 363 3.91 24.71 -25.17
N ASP A 364 4.61 23.68 -25.63
CA ASP A 364 4.02 22.44 -26.12
C ASP A 364 3.49 21.59 -24.94
N PRO A 365 2.32 20.94 -25.06
CA PRO A 365 1.80 20.04 -24.02
C PRO A 365 2.78 18.95 -23.57
N LYS A 366 3.69 18.49 -24.43
CA LYS A 366 4.72 17.50 -24.06
C LYS A 366 5.69 17.98 -22.99
N ILE A 367 5.72 19.28 -22.64
CA ILE A 367 6.50 19.81 -21.50
C ILE A 367 6.09 19.16 -20.17
N GLU A 368 4.88 18.61 -20.09
CA GLU A 368 4.44 17.80 -18.96
C GLU A 368 5.48 16.73 -18.59
N ARG A 369 6.15 16.13 -19.57
CA ARG A 369 7.13 15.06 -19.35
C ARG A 369 8.40 15.53 -18.63
N PHE A 370 8.81 16.79 -18.84
CA PHE A 370 9.86 17.41 -18.06
C PHE A 370 9.39 17.64 -16.61
N LEU A 371 8.17 18.13 -16.44
CA LEU A 371 7.57 18.37 -15.13
C LEU A 371 7.24 17.08 -14.37
N ASP A 372 7.09 15.95 -15.07
CA ASP A 372 6.91 14.63 -14.45
C ASP A 372 8.24 14.01 -13.99
N THR A 373 9.39 14.48 -14.48
CA THR A 373 10.68 13.82 -14.20
C THR A 373 11.64 14.69 -13.41
N PHE A 374 12.00 15.89 -13.92
CA PHE A 374 13.00 16.72 -13.27
C PHE A 374 12.64 17.10 -11.81
N PRO A 375 11.48 17.72 -11.50
CA PRO A 375 11.17 18.11 -10.14
C PRO A 375 11.01 16.91 -9.20
N VAL A 376 10.46 15.79 -9.67
CA VAL A 376 10.33 14.55 -8.90
C VAL A 376 11.69 14.07 -8.41
N GLN A 377 12.67 14.00 -9.33
CA GLN A 377 14.00 13.48 -9.03
C GLN A 377 14.87 14.52 -8.32
N TRP A 378 14.76 15.81 -8.67
CA TRP A 378 15.47 16.90 -7.98
C TRP A 378 15.09 16.97 -6.50
N MET A 379 13.80 16.92 -6.18
CA MET A 379 13.29 16.94 -4.80
C MET A 379 13.34 15.56 -4.12
N GLN A 380 13.72 14.49 -4.84
CA GLN A 380 13.78 13.10 -4.35
C GLN A 380 12.42 12.57 -3.85
N LEU A 381 11.31 13.04 -4.43
CA LEU A 381 9.95 12.77 -3.95
C LEU A 381 9.54 11.29 -3.99
N GLU A 382 10.20 10.45 -4.77
CA GLU A 382 9.96 9.01 -4.79
C GLU A 382 10.12 8.38 -3.38
N ASN A 383 10.97 8.97 -2.55
CA ASN A 383 11.29 8.45 -1.22
C ASN A 383 10.10 8.52 -0.24
N ILE A 384 9.08 9.36 -0.53
CA ILE A 384 7.88 9.43 0.34
C ILE A 384 7.09 8.13 0.33
N LEU A 385 7.18 7.35 -0.75
CA LEU A 385 6.48 6.05 -0.85
C LEU A 385 7.07 5.02 0.13
N ALA A 386 8.29 5.22 0.59
CA ALA A 386 8.95 4.40 1.60
C ALA A 386 8.76 4.94 3.03
N ALA A 387 8.13 6.10 3.21
CA ALA A 387 7.86 6.67 4.52
C ALA A 387 6.79 5.85 5.25
N THR A 388 7.15 5.28 6.40
CA THR A 388 6.27 4.41 7.21
C THR A 388 6.22 4.90 8.65
N PRO A 389 5.57 6.05 8.94
CA PRO A 389 5.35 6.52 10.30
C PRO A 389 4.61 5.47 11.14
N ASP A 390 4.93 5.37 12.44
CA ASP A 390 4.27 4.41 13.35
C ASP A 390 2.74 4.57 13.30
N PRO A 391 1.99 3.57 12.82
CA PRO A 391 0.54 3.68 12.65
C PRO A 391 -0.23 3.83 13.96
N LYS A 392 0.36 3.49 15.10
CA LYS A 392 -0.26 3.70 16.42
C LYS A 392 -0.32 5.19 16.78
N LYS A 393 0.67 5.97 16.34
CA LYS A 393 0.76 7.41 16.62
C LYS A 393 0.23 8.26 15.45
N HIS A 394 0.44 7.81 14.24
CA HIS A 394 0.13 8.52 13.00
C HIS A 394 -0.85 7.73 12.12
N ARG A 395 -1.94 7.24 12.72
CA ARG A 395 -2.90 6.33 12.07
C ARG A 395 -3.44 6.87 10.74
N LEU A 396 -3.61 8.19 10.62
CA LEU A 396 -4.18 8.82 9.44
C LEU A 396 -3.24 8.79 8.22
N PHE A 397 -1.93 8.62 8.44
CA PHE A 397 -0.95 8.59 7.34
C PHE A 397 -1.19 7.39 6.39
N MET A 398 -1.62 6.24 6.94
CA MET A 398 -1.91 5.00 6.23
C MET A 398 -3.35 4.52 6.44
N LEU A 399 -4.28 5.44 6.69
CA LEU A 399 -5.69 5.12 6.98
C LEU A 399 -6.37 4.43 5.80
N ASP A 400 -6.06 4.86 4.59
CA ASP A 400 -6.42 4.19 3.34
C ASP A 400 -5.14 3.64 2.69
N LYS A 401 -5.06 2.32 2.48
CA LYS A 401 -3.87 1.67 1.92
C LYS A 401 -3.69 1.95 0.43
N ASP A 402 -4.79 2.14 -0.27
CA ASP A 402 -4.79 2.42 -1.71
C ASP A 402 -4.60 3.93 -1.98
N HIS A 403 -4.97 4.78 -1.02
CA HIS A 403 -4.84 6.22 -1.06
C HIS A 403 -4.19 6.76 0.24
N PRO A 404 -2.96 6.36 0.57
CA PRO A 404 -2.28 6.89 1.74
C PRO A 404 -2.06 8.40 1.62
N ALA A 405 -1.96 9.10 2.75
CA ALA A 405 -1.77 10.54 2.78
C ALA A 405 -0.56 11.01 1.97
N SER A 406 0.46 10.16 1.85
CA SER A 406 1.67 10.43 1.06
C SER A 406 1.38 10.74 -0.42
N LEU A 407 0.31 10.17 -1.01
CA LEU A 407 -0.06 10.45 -2.41
C LEU A 407 -0.58 11.89 -2.61
N GLN A 408 -1.26 12.46 -1.64
CA GLN A 408 -1.63 13.88 -1.70
C GLN A 408 -0.47 14.79 -1.33
N MET A 409 0.34 14.40 -0.34
CA MET A 409 1.50 15.17 0.09
C MET A 409 2.51 15.39 -1.03
N LEU A 410 2.75 14.40 -1.89
CA LEU A 410 3.67 14.55 -3.02
C LEU A 410 3.15 15.51 -4.10
N CYS A 411 1.83 15.68 -4.23
CA CYS A 411 1.25 16.57 -5.24
C CYS A 411 1.50 18.07 -4.89
N GLU A 412 1.57 18.43 -3.61
CA GLU A 412 1.75 19.84 -3.18
C GLU A 412 3.03 20.47 -3.74
N PRO A 413 4.26 19.94 -3.52
CA PRO A 413 5.48 20.52 -4.08
C PRO A 413 5.55 20.42 -5.61
N LEU A 414 4.93 19.41 -6.24
CA LEU A 414 4.85 19.30 -7.69
C LEU A 414 3.95 20.40 -8.29
N LEU A 415 2.80 20.66 -7.69
CA LEU A 415 1.90 21.74 -8.11
C LEU A 415 2.50 23.12 -7.89
N LEU A 416 3.28 23.28 -6.82
CA LEU A 416 4.06 24.51 -6.63
C LEU A 416 5.08 24.71 -7.75
N PHE A 417 5.79 23.64 -8.14
CA PHE A 417 6.74 23.68 -9.26
C PHE A 417 6.03 24.01 -10.59
N ASP A 418 4.87 23.38 -10.83
CA ASP A 418 4.03 23.67 -12.01
C ASP A 418 3.64 25.17 -12.05
N ALA A 419 3.22 25.72 -10.91
CA ALA A 419 2.84 27.14 -10.84
C ALA A 419 4.04 28.06 -11.11
N VAL A 420 5.22 27.75 -10.56
CA VAL A 420 6.45 28.50 -10.84
C VAL A 420 6.82 28.43 -12.31
N PHE A 421 6.63 27.28 -12.96
CA PHE A 421 6.85 27.09 -14.39
C PHE A 421 5.81 27.85 -15.23
N VAL A 422 4.50 27.64 -15.00
CA VAL A 422 3.40 28.20 -15.80
C VAL A 422 3.41 29.72 -15.72
N GLU A 423 3.50 30.26 -14.51
CA GLU A 423 3.49 31.70 -14.24
C GLU A 423 4.87 32.36 -14.46
N ASN A 424 5.86 31.56 -14.84
CA ASN A 424 7.25 32.01 -15.01
C ASN A 424 7.75 32.83 -13.82
N ARG A 425 7.60 32.29 -12.62
CA ARG A 425 7.99 32.94 -11.35
C ARG A 425 9.49 32.78 -11.07
N PRO A 426 10.06 33.61 -10.16
CA PRO A 426 11.38 33.37 -9.64
C PRO A 426 11.47 32.00 -8.96
N ILE A 427 12.59 31.29 -9.11
CA ILE A 427 12.78 30.00 -8.44
C ILE A 427 12.83 30.11 -6.92
N ALA A 428 13.10 31.30 -6.36
CA ALA A 428 13.02 31.56 -4.92
C ALA A 428 11.62 31.27 -4.35
N ASP A 429 10.58 31.35 -5.18
CA ASP A 429 9.22 30.99 -4.80
C ASP A 429 9.05 29.48 -4.51
N LEU A 430 10.00 28.62 -4.93
CA LEU A 430 10.06 27.21 -4.50
C LEU A 430 10.43 27.07 -3.01
N ILE A 431 11.11 28.07 -2.44
CA ILE A 431 11.56 28.08 -1.03
C ILE A 431 10.54 28.81 -0.14
N ASN A 432 10.16 30.01 -0.52
CA ASN A 432 9.29 30.87 0.29
C ASN A 432 8.19 31.53 -0.58
N PRO A 433 7.21 30.73 -1.04
CA PRO A 433 6.13 31.26 -1.85
C PRO A 433 5.10 32.03 -1.01
N ASP A 434 4.31 32.88 -1.69
CA ASP A 434 3.14 33.56 -1.13
C ASP A 434 1.85 32.71 -1.21
N PHE A 435 1.92 31.50 -1.77
CA PHE A 435 0.81 30.54 -1.91
C PHE A 435 1.29 29.09 -1.90
N SER A 436 0.34 28.16 -1.76
CA SER A 436 0.52 26.73 -2.02
C SER A 436 -0.70 26.17 -2.75
N TYR A 437 -0.60 24.93 -3.26
CA TYR A 437 -1.76 24.18 -3.74
C TYR A 437 -2.03 23.01 -2.79
N GLN A 438 -3.20 23.04 -2.16
CA GLN A 438 -3.57 22.06 -1.14
C GLN A 438 -4.95 21.49 -1.40
N SER A 439 -5.14 20.21 -1.17
CA SER A 439 -6.45 19.59 -1.02
C SER A 439 -7.06 20.01 0.33
N ASP A 440 -8.36 19.78 0.52
CA ASP A 440 -9.01 20.01 1.81
C ASP A 440 -8.40 19.16 2.93
N PHE A 441 -7.95 17.93 2.60
CA PHE A 441 -7.23 17.09 3.54
C PHE A 441 -5.88 17.69 3.96
N LEU A 442 -5.05 18.13 3.01
CA LEU A 442 -3.72 18.69 3.31
C LEU A 442 -3.81 20.02 4.08
N ARG A 443 -4.77 20.88 3.74
CA ARG A 443 -4.99 22.10 4.50
C ARG A 443 -5.26 21.80 5.98
N ASP A 444 -6.14 20.85 6.25
CA ASP A 444 -6.48 20.48 7.62
C ASP A 444 -5.36 19.64 8.27
N TRP A 445 -4.56 18.91 7.47
CA TRP A 445 -3.36 18.23 7.95
C TRP A 445 -2.39 19.17 8.64
N TYR A 446 -2.18 20.35 8.08
CA TYR A 446 -1.27 21.35 8.64
C TYR A 446 -1.87 22.14 9.82
N THR A 447 -3.19 22.35 9.85
CA THR A 447 -3.81 23.37 10.71
C THR A 447 -4.81 22.85 11.72
N ALA A 448 -5.37 21.64 11.53
CA ALA A 448 -6.46 21.11 12.34
C ALA A 448 -6.04 19.92 13.21
N ASP A 449 -6.78 19.70 14.29
CA ASP A 449 -6.75 18.43 15.02
C ASP A 449 -7.64 17.44 14.29
N LEU A 450 -7.02 16.49 13.59
CA LEU A 450 -7.68 15.46 12.78
C LEU A 450 -8.12 14.26 13.65
N ASN A 451 -8.70 14.52 14.81
CA ASN A 451 -9.36 13.54 15.64
C ASN A 451 -10.88 13.70 15.60
N ALA A 452 -11.59 12.58 15.66
CA ALA A 452 -13.04 12.64 15.82
C ALA A 452 -13.43 13.41 17.08
N PRO A 453 -14.49 14.21 17.03
CA PRO A 453 -14.97 14.93 18.21
C PRO A 453 -15.24 13.96 19.38
N LYS A 454 -14.86 14.35 20.58
CA LYS A 454 -15.19 13.59 21.79
C LYS A 454 -16.68 13.70 22.07
N VAL A 455 -17.32 12.59 22.33
CA VAL A 455 -18.73 12.57 22.71
C VAL A 455 -18.90 13.12 24.12
N ASP A 456 -19.99 13.81 24.35
CA ASP A 456 -20.39 14.25 25.69
C ASP A 456 -20.99 13.05 26.44
N GLU A 457 -20.13 12.34 27.20
CA GLU A 457 -20.51 11.15 27.97
C GLU A 457 -21.63 11.49 28.98
N LYS A 458 -21.56 12.67 29.63
CA LYS A 458 -22.55 13.10 30.62
C LYS A 458 -23.93 13.22 29.98
N LYS A 459 -24.02 13.83 28.80
CA LYS A 459 -25.26 13.98 28.04
C LYS A 459 -25.83 12.62 27.63
N ILE A 460 -25.00 11.67 27.20
CA ILE A 460 -25.45 10.31 26.86
C ILE A 460 -25.98 9.59 28.09
N LEU A 461 -25.29 9.70 29.24
CA LEU A 461 -25.73 9.09 30.49
C LEU A 461 -27.04 9.69 30.98
N GLU A 462 -27.23 11.00 30.89
CA GLU A 462 -28.49 11.69 31.19
C GLU A 462 -29.63 11.20 30.27
N GLN A 463 -29.38 11.04 28.99
CA GLN A 463 -30.36 10.47 28.04
C GLN A 463 -30.71 9.01 28.33
N ASN A 464 -29.78 8.24 28.91
CA ASN A 464 -30.01 6.86 29.30
C ASN A 464 -30.85 6.68 30.57
N MET A 465 -30.92 7.69 31.46
CA MET A 465 -31.67 7.60 32.73
C MET A 465 -33.14 7.25 32.53
N PRO A 466 -33.93 7.97 31.71
CA PRO A 466 -35.34 7.62 31.48
C PRO A 466 -35.50 6.26 30.80
N ILE A 467 -34.56 5.86 29.94
CA ILE A 467 -34.57 4.54 29.28
C ILE A 467 -34.40 3.42 30.33
N LYS A 468 -33.38 3.56 31.19
CA LYS A 468 -33.14 2.59 32.29
C LYS A 468 -34.33 2.48 33.22
N THR A 469 -34.96 3.59 33.54
CA THR A 469 -36.16 3.60 34.37
C THR A 469 -37.33 2.82 33.74
N LYS A 470 -37.57 3.04 32.43
CA LYS A 470 -38.60 2.32 31.66
C LYS A 470 -38.29 0.81 31.55
N LEU A 471 -37.03 0.46 31.31
CA LEU A 471 -36.59 -0.94 31.26
C LEU A 471 -36.79 -1.63 32.60
N LYS A 472 -36.36 -1.01 33.71
CA LYS A 472 -36.56 -1.56 35.06
C LYS A 472 -38.06 -1.75 35.38
N ALA A 473 -38.91 -0.81 35.01
CA ALA A 473 -40.36 -0.93 35.18
C ALA A 473 -40.93 -2.11 34.35
N ALA A 474 -40.53 -2.25 33.09
CA ALA A 474 -40.99 -3.36 32.24
C ALA A 474 -40.50 -4.72 32.76
N GLU A 475 -39.21 -4.81 33.21
CA GLU A 475 -38.69 -6.03 33.85
C GLU A 475 -39.46 -6.41 35.11
N SER A 476 -39.87 -5.43 35.91
CA SER A 476 -40.70 -5.66 37.10
C SER A 476 -42.09 -6.19 36.72
N MET A 477 -42.71 -5.69 35.64
CA MET A 477 -44.00 -6.21 35.14
C MET A 477 -43.88 -7.65 34.64
N ILE A 478 -42.78 -8.00 33.97
CA ILE A 478 -42.52 -9.38 33.52
C ILE A 478 -42.39 -10.31 34.74
N LYS A 479 -41.64 -9.86 35.79
CA LYS A 479 -41.53 -10.66 37.04
C LYS A 479 -42.87 -10.91 37.70
N LEU A 480 -43.73 -9.92 37.75
CA LEU A 480 -45.09 -10.06 38.27
C LEU A 480 -45.93 -11.04 37.44
N ALA A 481 -45.97 -10.85 36.10
CA ALA A 481 -46.71 -11.73 35.23
C ALA A 481 -46.19 -13.19 35.24
N GLN A 482 -44.87 -13.38 35.43
CA GLN A 482 -44.29 -14.70 35.57
C GLN A 482 -44.70 -15.33 36.90
N ALA A 483 -44.65 -14.58 37.99
CA ALA A 483 -45.08 -15.07 39.34
C ALA A 483 -46.56 -15.45 39.35
N ASP A 484 -47.42 -14.63 38.71
CA ASP A 484 -48.84 -14.97 38.61
C ASP A 484 -49.07 -16.28 37.84
N LEU A 485 -48.31 -16.51 36.76
CA LEU A 485 -48.36 -17.76 36.00
C LEU A 485 -47.88 -18.94 36.84
N ASP A 486 -46.74 -18.78 37.56
CA ASP A 486 -46.13 -19.83 38.34
C ASP A 486 -47.06 -20.21 39.53
N ILE A 487 -47.59 -19.25 40.27
CA ILE A 487 -48.56 -19.48 41.34
C ILE A 487 -49.82 -20.23 40.84
N PHE A 488 -50.28 -19.79 39.65
CA PHE A 488 -51.43 -20.49 39.06
C PHE A 488 -51.07 -21.92 38.65
N VAL A 489 -49.96 -22.16 38.04
CA VAL A 489 -49.48 -23.50 37.63
C VAL A 489 -49.32 -24.41 38.84
N GLU A 490 -48.76 -23.93 39.94
CA GLU A 490 -48.64 -24.67 41.21
C GLU A 490 -49.99 -25.00 41.81
N SER A 491 -50.99 -24.15 41.60
CA SER A 491 -52.34 -24.40 42.14
C SER A 491 -53.17 -25.42 41.32
N ILE A 492 -52.73 -25.76 40.10
CA ILE A 492 -53.53 -26.64 39.19
C ILE A 492 -53.86 -28.00 39.80
N PRO A 493 -52.93 -28.73 40.42
CA PRO A 493 -53.25 -30.03 41.05
C PRO A 493 -54.38 -29.92 42.08
N SER A 494 -54.28 -28.94 42.96
CA SER A 494 -55.30 -28.71 43.99
C SER A 494 -56.64 -28.30 43.40
N ILE A 495 -56.69 -27.53 42.30
CA ILE A 495 -57.92 -27.17 41.63
C ILE A 495 -58.59 -28.41 41.01
N ILE A 496 -57.86 -29.27 40.36
CA ILE A 496 -58.36 -30.50 39.73
C ILE A 496 -58.79 -31.47 40.84
N GLU A 497 -58.01 -31.62 41.93
CA GLU A 497 -58.36 -32.51 43.04
C GLU A 497 -59.67 -32.11 43.73
N LYS A 498 -59.85 -30.82 44.05
CA LYS A 498 -61.10 -30.33 44.61
C LYS A 498 -62.31 -30.58 43.72
N LYS A 499 -62.10 -30.58 42.38
CA LYS A 499 -63.21 -30.95 41.46
C LYS A 499 -63.42 -32.43 41.39
N ALA A 500 -62.37 -33.23 41.51
CA ALA A 500 -62.45 -34.69 41.53
C ALA A 500 -63.21 -35.21 42.78
N GLU A 501 -62.98 -34.52 43.94
CA GLU A 501 -63.70 -34.85 45.17
C GLU A 501 -65.20 -34.70 45.03
N GLN A 502 -65.71 -33.98 44.07
CA GLN A 502 -67.16 -33.72 43.86
C GLN A 502 -67.77 -34.69 42.87
N ILE A 503 -67.00 -35.61 42.28
CA ILE A 503 -67.43 -36.51 41.21
C ILE A 503 -67.34 -37.96 41.64
N ASP A 504 -68.46 -38.72 41.43
CA ASP A 504 -68.42 -40.18 41.55
C ASP A 504 -67.95 -40.80 40.24
N PHE A 505 -66.73 -41.43 40.27
CA PHE A 505 -66.14 -42.04 39.10
C PHE A 505 -66.47 -43.52 38.90
N THR A 506 -67.26 -44.14 39.77
CA THR A 506 -67.48 -45.58 39.80
C THR A 506 -68.04 -46.14 38.50
N GLU A 507 -69.05 -45.50 37.98
CA GLU A 507 -69.71 -45.92 36.73
C GLU A 507 -68.84 -45.65 35.52
N GLY A 508 -68.19 -44.47 35.43
CA GLY A 508 -67.29 -44.06 34.32
C GLY A 508 -66.09 -44.96 34.24
N GLN A 509 -65.47 -45.29 35.36
CA GLN A 509 -64.32 -46.22 35.44
C GLN A 509 -64.67 -47.61 34.95
N ALA A 510 -65.84 -48.17 35.40
CA ALA A 510 -66.33 -49.52 35.01
C ALA A 510 -66.60 -49.59 33.49
N GLN A 511 -67.25 -48.56 32.92
CA GLN A 511 -67.44 -48.45 31.45
C GLN A 511 -66.16 -48.34 30.69
N TRP A 512 -65.13 -47.54 31.18
CA TRP A 512 -63.87 -47.42 30.56
C TRP A 512 -63.09 -48.75 30.58
N GLU A 513 -63.02 -49.45 31.73
CA GLU A 513 -62.32 -50.73 31.84
C GLU A 513 -62.92 -51.75 30.86
N ALA A 514 -64.30 -51.87 30.78
CA ALA A 514 -64.93 -52.75 29.84
C ALA A 514 -64.64 -52.47 28.38
N ALA A 515 -64.51 -51.18 28.02
CA ALA A 515 -64.19 -50.75 26.64
C ALA A 515 -62.78 -51.12 26.28
N GLN A 516 -61.83 -51.16 27.20
CA GLN A 516 -60.42 -51.47 26.98
C GLN A 516 -60.05 -52.96 26.99
N GLN A 517 -60.90 -53.84 27.57
CA GLN A 517 -60.55 -55.27 27.74
C GLN A 517 -60.19 -56.01 26.45
N LYS A 518 -60.80 -55.72 25.32
CA LYS A 518 -60.51 -56.38 24.04
C LYS A 518 -59.13 -55.92 23.50
N ALA A 519 -58.82 -54.63 23.59
CA ALA A 519 -57.58 -54.09 23.14
C ALA A 519 -56.36 -54.54 23.95
N LEU A 520 -56.57 -54.82 25.27
CA LEU A 520 -55.55 -55.24 26.20
C LEU A 520 -55.25 -56.73 26.11
N ALA A 521 -56.15 -57.57 25.66
CA ALA A 521 -55.91 -59.01 25.43
C ALA A 521 -54.95 -59.27 24.27
N GLU A 522 -54.87 -58.34 23.30
CA GLU A 522 -54.07 -58.51 22.05
C GLU A 522 -52.82 -57.61 22.01
N SER A 523 -52.50 -56.90 23.07
CA SER A 523 -51.44 -55.87 23.01
C SER A 523 -50.42 -55.95 24.15
N ALA A 524 -49.32 -55.25 24.00
CA ALA A 524 -48.21 -55.14 24.95
C ALA A 524 -48.07 -53.68 25.44
N ALA A 525 -47.81 -53.50 26.74
CA ALA A 525 -47.48 -52.24 27.36
C ALA A 525 -45.99 -52.22 27.70
N LEU A 526 -45.33 -51.03 27.46
CA LEU A 526 -43.91 -50.84 27.63
C LEU A 526 -43.63 -49.97 28.84
N SER A 527 -42.67 -50.36 29.71
CA SER A 527 -42.20 -49.50 30.78
C SER A 527 -41.26 -48.40 30.22
N PRO A 528 -40.99 -47.32 30.96
CA PRO A 528 -39.92 -46.39 30.58
C PRO A 528 -38.60 -47.12 30.45
N TRP A 529 -37.66 -46.47 29.65
CA TRP A 529 -36.34 -47.00 29.54
C TRP A 529 -35.49 -46.72 30.74
N TYR A 530 -34.70 -47.68 31.15
CA TYR A 530 -33.53 -47.53 31.99
C TYR A 530 -32.27 -47.67 31.14
N HIS A 531 -31.21 -46.94 31.45
CA HIS A 531 -29.94 -47.05 30.73
C HIS A 531 -28.77 -47.08 31.69
N ILE A 532 -27.70 -47.73 31.23
CA ILE A 532 -26.44 -47.74 31.93
C ILE A 532 -25.28 -47.72 30.90
N GLY A 533 -24.32 -46.85 31.11
CA GLY A 533 -23.18 -46.68 30.22
C GLY A 533 -22.74 -45.21 30.12
N PRO A 534 -21.76 -44.87 29.24
CA PRO A 534 -21.04 -45.81 28.40
C PRO A 534 -19.97 -46.62 29.13
N PHE A 535 -19.85 -47.91 28.84
CA PHE A 535 -18.77 -48.76 29.30
C PHE A 535 -17.64 -48.70 28.25
N GLY A 536 -16.50 -48.14 28.61
CA GLY A 536 -15.32 -48.05 27.71
C GLY A 536 -14.70 -49.42 27.42
N ALA A 537 -14.27 -49.62 26.19
CA ALA A 537 -13.55 -50.82 25.72
C ALA A 537 -12.27 -50.40 24.99
N GLY A 538 -11.33 -51.34 24.80
CA GLY A 538 -10.11 -51.10 24.11
C GLY A 538 -10.28 -50.88 22.59
N ASN A 539 -11.31 -51.48 22.02
CA ASN A 539 -11.71 -51.29 20.60
C ASN A 539 -13.17 -51.68 20.40
N PHE A 540 -13.69 -51.51 19.19
CA PHE A 540 -15.06 -51.82 18.81
C PHE A 540 -15.41 -53.31 19.01
N ASP A 541 -14.51 -54.22 18.71
CA ASP A 541 -14.71 -55.64 18.83
C ASP A 541 -14.93 -56.03 20.29
N GLU A 542 -14.15 -55.49 21.20
CA GLU A 542 -14.32 -55.69 22.64
C GLU A 542 -15.63 -55.04 23.14
N ALA A 543 -15.97 -53.81 22.68
CA ALA A 543 -17.20 -53.14 23.06
C ALA A 543 -18.44 -53.96 22.69
N HIS A 544 -18.45 -54.59 21.54
CA HIS A 544 -19.53 -55.45 21.10
C HIS A 544 -19.55 -56.81 21.83
N ALA A 545 -18.39 -57.51 21.94
CA ALA A 545 -18.31 -58.87 22.43
C ALA A 545 -18.43 -58.99 23.95
N LYS A 546 -17.80 -58.07 24.71
CA LYS A 546 -17.65 -58.15 26.17
C LYS A 546 -18.94 -57.84 26.90
N ALA A 547 -19.30 -58.72 27.85
CA ALA A 547 -20.36 -58.47 28.79
C ALA A 547 -19.83 -57.56 29.90
N PHE A 548 -20.36 -56.32 29.93
CA PHE A 548 -19.99 -55.29 30.95
C PHE A 548 -20.90 -55.37 32.19
N ILE A 549 -22.05 -56.00 32.04
CA ILE A 549 -23.06 -56.28 33.06
C ILE A 549 -23.35 -57.78 33.02
N ASP A 550 -24.14 -58.26 34.00
CA ASP A 550 -24.76 -59.57 33.84
C ASP A 550 -25.94 -59.49 32.84
N GLU A 551 -25.64 -59.90 31.60
CA GLU A 551 -26.60 -59.80 30.46
C GLU A 551 -27.72 -60.85 30.55
N THR A 552 -27.63 -61.84 31.50
CA THR A 552 -28.60 -62.91 31.72
C THR A 552 -29.43 -62.73 32.98
N ASN A 553 -29.07 -61.78 33.85
CA ASN A 553 -29.84 -61.47 35.05
C ASN A 553 -29.67 -59.99 35.44
N VAL A 554 -30.45 -59.12 34.79
CA VAL A 554 -30.36 -57.68 34.98
C VAL A 554 -31.02 -57.30 36.30
N ASP A 555 -30.20 -56.69 37.20
CA ASP A 555 -30.69 -56.10 38.45
C ASP A 555 -30.40 -54.57 38.34
N LEU A 556 -31.48 -53.78 38.38
CA LEU A 556 -31.43 -52.30 38.31
C LEU A 556 -30.79 -51.66 39.54
N GLY A 557 -30.70 -52.36 40.65
CA GLY A 557 -30.02 -51.89 41.87
C GLY A 557 -28.48 -52.05 41.81
N ASN A 558 -27.96 -52.83 40.89
CA ASN A 558 -26.50 -53.05 40.75
C ASN A 558 -25.75 -51.84 40.23
N THR A 559 -24.55 -51.66 40.75
CA THR A 559 -23.58 -50.64 40.30
C THR A 559 -22.38 -51.31 39.67
N TYR A 560 -21.85 -50.73 38.57
CA TYR A 560 -20.70 -51.22 37.83
C TYR A 560 -19.61 -50.13 37.81
N GLY A 561 -18.75 -50.18 38.80
CA GLY A 561 -17.78 -49.11 39.04
C GLY A 561 -18.47 -47.82 39.48
N LYS A 562 -18.39 -46.75 38.65
CA LYS A 562 -19.10 -45.50 38.89
C LYS A 562 -20.45 -45.40 38.16
N LEU A 563 -20.78 -46.41 37.37
CA LEU A 563 -22.01 -46.44 36.56
C LEU A 563 -23.11 -47.14 37.36
N LYS A 564 -24.32 -46.62 37.27
CA LYS A 564 -25.55 -47.17 37.81
C LYS A 564 -26.67 -47.04 36.78
N TRP A 565 -27.68 -47.88 36.96
CA TRP A 565 -28.91 -47.75 36.13
C TRP A 565 -29.65 -46.47 36.45
N GLU A 566 -29.97 -45.71 35.39
CA GLU A 566 -30.71 -44.44 35.47
C GLU A 566 -31.97 -44.48 34.61
N LEU A 567 -33.05 -43.94 35.13
CA LEU A 567 -34.28 -43.78 34.41
C LEU A 567 -34.12 -42.72 33.27
N ALA A 568 -34.26 -43.14 32.05
CA ALA A 568 -34.09 -42.32 30.87
C ALA A 568 -35.39 -41.56 30.48
N LYS A 569 -35.69 -40.50 31.21
CA LYS A 569 -36.93 -39.71 31.02
C LYS A 569 -37.11 -39.12 29.60
N ASN A 570 -36.05 -38.98 28.86
CA ASN A 570 -35.99 -38.33 27.54
C ASN A 570 -36.03 -39.35 26.38
N PHE A 571 -35.98 -40.67 26.63
CA PHE A 571 -36.01 -41.66 25.57
C PHE A 571 -37.44 -41.98 25.22
N VAL A 572 -37.82 -41.57 23.99
CA VAL A 572 -39.16 -41.68 23.46
C VAL A 572 -39.14 -42.62 22.25
N ASP A 573 -40.01 -43.67 22.29
CA ASP A 573 -40.11 -44.61 21.16
C ASP A 573 -40.55 -43.90 19.88
N GLY A 574 -39.98 -44.31 18.74
CA GLY A 574 -40.21 -43.67 17.44
C GLY A 574 -39.37 -42.44 17.15
N LYS A 575 -38.40 -42.11 18.00
CA LYS A 575 -37.40 -41.05 17.77
C LYS A 575 -35.98 -41.60 17.84
N VAL A 576 -35.05 -40.92 17.13
CA VAL A 576 -33.62 -41.19 17.24
C VAL A 576 -33.12 -40.51 18.49
N HIS A 577 -32.32 -41.22 19.28
CA HIS A 577 -31.68 -40.73 20.50
C HIS A 577 -30.18 -40.83 20.38
N THR A 578 -29.45 -39.77 20.81
CA THR A 578 -28.00 -39.71 20.84
C THR A 578 -27.49 -40.26 22.17
N LEU A 579 -26.46 -41.13 22.10
CA LEU A 579 -25.70 -41.64 23.21
C LEU A 579 -24.30 -41.01 23.18
N ASN A 580 -23.48 -41.21 24.22
CA ASN A 580 -22.12 -40.68 24.31
C ASN A 580 -21.12 -41.83 24.53
N GLY A 581 -19.94 -41.73 23.88
CA GLY A 581 -18.81 -42.65 24.05
C GLY A 581 -18.32 -43.25 22.73
N GLY A 582 -16.98 -43.29 22.56
CA GLY A 582 -16.31 -43.98 21.45
C GLY A 582 -15.69 -45.28 22.00
N ASN A 583 -15.63 -46.35 21.21
CA ASN A 583 -15.20 -47.69 21.64
C ASN A 583 -15.88 -48.07 22.96
N SER A 584 -17.19 -48.05 23.01
CA SER A 584 -17.94 -48.23 24.25
C SER A 584 -19.28 -48.97 24.00
N ALA A 585 -19.85 -49.50 25.05
CA ALA A 585 -21.19 -50.10 25.04
C ALA A 585 -22.13 -49.41 26.05
N THR A 586 -23.37 -49.27 25.64
CA THR A 586 -24.47 -48.77 26.51
C THR A 586 -25.59 -49.82 26.51
N TYR A 587 -26.13 -50.10 27.69
CA TYR A 587 -27.25 -51.00 27.82
C TYR A 587 -28.55 -50.18 28.10
N LEU A 588 -29.60 -50.58 27.46
CA LEU A 588 -30.95 -50.09 27.68
C LEU A 588 -31.80 -51.25 28.16
N TYR A 589 -32.64 -51.00 29.22
CA TYR A 589 -33.46 -52.01 29.77
C TYR A 589 -34.93 -51.47 29.98
N ARG A 590 -35.87 -52.30 29.71
CA ARG A 590 -37.29 -52.06 30.04
C ARG A 590 -38.05 -53.34 30.19
N THR A 591 -39.26 -53.29 30.82
CA THR A 591 -40.18 -54.42 30.84
C THR A 591 -41.31 -54.22 29.82
N ILE A 592 -41.84 -55.33 29.37
CA ILE A 592 -42.95 -55.42 28.42
C ILE A 592 -44.04 -56.24 29.09
N GLN A 593 -45.16 -55.64 29.40
CA GLN A 593 -46.36 -56.36 29.94
C GLN A 593 -47.23 -56.83 28.78
N SER A 594 -47.38 -58.15 28.66
CA SER A 594 -48.16 -58.76 27.56
C SER A 594 -49.41 -59.42 28.11
N GLY A 595 -50.58 -59.21 27.49
CA GLY A 595 -51.87 -59.84 27.86
C GLY A 595 -51.94 -61.32 27.53
N THR A 596 -51.23 -61.75 26.49
CA THR A 596 -51.16 -63.14 26.01
C THR A 596 -49.77 -63.50 25.62
N ALA A 597 -49.48 -64.77 25.42
CA ALA A 597 -48.23 -65.18 24.70
C ALA A 597 -48.42 -64.77 23.22
N GLN A 598 -47.51 -63.97 22.75
CA GLN A 598 -47.60 -63.40 21.38
C GLN A 598 -46.20 -63.06 20.81
N GLU A 599 -46.18 -62.89 19.53
CA GLU A 599 -45.01 -62.33 18.79
C GLU A 599 -45.09 -60.82 18.74
N LEU A 600 -44.02 -60.13 19.09
CA LEU A 600 -43.90 -58.65 18.96
C LEU A 600 -42.78 -58.33 18.00
N GLU A 601 -43.03 -57.44 17.04
CA GLU A 601 -41.98 -56.93 16.13
C GLU A 601 -41.36 -55.63 16.71
N LEU A 602 -40.08 -55.65 16.93
CA LEU A 602 -39.30 -54.51 17.34
C LEU A 602 -38.64 -53.89 16.11
N SER A 603 -38.80 -52.61 15.87
CA SER A 603 -38.10 -51.83 14.83
C SER A 603 -36.96 -51.10 15.47
N ILE A 604 -35.75 -51.39 15.02
CA ILE A 604 -34.51 -50.96 15.63
C ILE A 604 -33.66 -50.17 14.63
N GLY A 605 -32.95 -49.17 15.17
CA GLY A 605 -31.83 -48.49 14.48
C GLY A 605 -30.71 -48.29 15.48
N THR A 606 -29.45 -48.47 15.05
CA THR A 606 -28.29 -48.32 15.92
C THR A 606 -27.11 -47.75 15.17
N ASP A 607 -26.28 -47.06 15.88
CA ASP A 607 -24.97 -46.59 15.49
C ASP A 607 -23.97 -47.15 16.55
N ASP A 608 -23.22 -48.19 16.33
CA ASP A 608 -23.01 -49.20 15.30
C ASP A 608 -23.81 -50.50 15.60
N SER A 609 -23.18 -51.43 16.29
CA SER A 609 -23.69 -52.79 16.54
C SER A 609 -24.64 -52.89 17.72
N PHE A 610 -25.43 -54.03 17.77
CA PHE A 610 -26.34 -54.24 18.87
C PHE A 610 -26.59 -55.69 19.20
N LYS A 611 -27.07 -55.95 20.45
CA LYS A 611 -27.61 -57.23 20.89
C LYS A 611 -28.92 -57.00 21.64
N ILE A 612 -29.83 -57.99 21.51
CA ILE A 612 -31.14 -57.93 22.18
C ILE A 612 -31.35 -59.25 22.89
N TRP A 613 -31.81 -59.14 24.15
CA TRP A 613 -32.27 -60.27 24.95
C TRP A 613 -33.76 -60.02 25.35
N ILE A 614 -34.53 -61.11 25.37
CA ILE A 614 -35.86 -61.17 25.95
C ILE A 614 -35.91 -62.28 26.99
N ASN A 615 -36.36 -61.95 28.18
CA ASN A 615 -36.44 -62.91 29.29
C ASN A 615 -35.10 -63.67 29.48
N ASP A 616 -33.97 -62.83 29.46
CA ASP A 616 -32.62 -63.34 29.71
C ASP A 616 -32.07 -64.25 28.56
N GLN A 617 -32.81 -64.41 27.45
CA GLN A 617 -32.36 -65.13 26.25
C GLN A 617 -31.91 -64.19 25.15
N LEU A 618 -30.71 -64.42 24.60
CA LEU A 618 -30.18 -63.63 23.46
C LEU A 618 -30.95 -63.99 22.20
N ILE A 619 -31.66 -62.97 21.64
CA ILE A 619 -32.47 -63.10 20.45
C ILE A 619 -31.71 -62.66 19.22
N THR A 620 -30.91 -61.59 19.32
CA THR A 620 -30.21 -61.02 18.19
C THR A 620 -28.81 -60.56 18.65
N ASP A 621 -27.79 -60.93 17.87
CA ASP A 621 -26.42 -60.47 17.96
C ASP A 621 -26.02 -60.00 16.58
N LYS A 622 -26.02 -58.66 16.38
CA LYS A 622 -25.67 -58.10 15.08
C LYS A 622 -24.50 -57.13 15.21
N LYS A 623 -23.37 -57.60 14.64
CA LYS A 623 -22.14 -56.79 14.55
C LYS A 623 -22.11 -56.07 13.22
N ILE A 624 -22.21 -54.78 13.21
CA ILE A 624 -22.25 -53.95 11.99
C ILE A 624 -21.67 -52.53 12.33
N ILE A 625 -21.06 -51.89 11.35
CA ILE A 625 -20.63 -50.51 11.45
C ILE A 625 -21.57 -49.66 10.58
N ARG A 626 -22.25 -48.70 11.20
CA ARG A 626 -23.23 -47.84 10.49
C ARG A 626 -23.69 -46.68 11.39
N GLY A 627 -24.19 -45.58 10.79
CA GLY A 627 -24.86 -44.53 11.52
C GLY A 627 -26.32 -44.92 11.84
N VAL A 628 -26.91 -44.33 12.93
CA VAL A 628 -28.26 -44.59 13.36
C VAL A 628 -29.30 -43.97 12.39
N ALA A 629 -30.28 -44.76 12.01
CA ALA A 629 -31.45 -44.29 11.28
C ALA A 629 -32.71 -45.05 11.76
N PRO A 630 -33.93 -44.50 11.58
CA PRO A 630 -35.16 -45.25 11.86
C PRO A 630 -35.26 -46.51 11.01
N ASP A 631 -35.93 -47.56 11.61
CA ASP A 631 -36.37 -48.76 10.94
C ASP A 631 -35.30 -49.55 10.17
N GLN A 632 -34.03 -49.55 10.66
CA GLN A 632 -32.92 -50.23 10.00
C GLN A 632 -33.00 -51.76 10.13
N ASP A 633 -33.55 -52.26 11.23
CA ASP A 633 -33.71 -53.71 11.48
C ASP A 633 -35.10 -53.98 12.06
N LYS A 634 -35.62 -55.17 11.74
CA LYS A 634 -36.83 -55.71 12.28
C LYS A 634 -36.48 -57.00 13.06
N VAL A 635 -36.75 -57.03 14.38
CA VAL A 635 -36.47 -58.16 15.26
C VAL A 635 -37.79 -58.64 15.84
N ARG A 636 -38.13 -59.91 15.62
CA ARG A 636 -39.30 -60.51 16.21
C ARG A 636 -38.93 -61.19 17.51
N VAL A 637 -39.73 -60.94 18.55
CA VAL A 637 -39.49 -61.46 19.89
C VAL A 637 -40.77 -62.15 20.37
N SER A 638 -40.63 -63.34 21.01
CA SER A 638 -41.76 -64.08 21.60
C SER A 638 -41.94 -63.64 23.04
N LEU A 639 -43.08 -63.10 23.34
CA LEU A 639 -43.51 -62.71 24.67
C LEU A 639 -44.32 -63.80 25.36
N VAL A 640 -44.14 -64.01 26.66
CA VAL A 640 -45.04 -64.81 27.52
C VAL A 640 -46.13 -63.90 28.07
N LYS A 641 -47.24 -64.43 28.49
CA LYS A 641 -48.27 -63.69 29.23
C LYS A 641 -47.70 -63.18 30.56
N GLY A 642 -47.87 -61.88 30.83
CA GLY A 642 -47.32 -61.24 32.00
C GLY A 642 -46.16 -60.35 31.64
N GLU A 643 -45.23 -60.13 32.57
CA GLU A 643 -44.09 -59.28 32.42
C GLU A 643 -42.97 -60.01 31.65
N ASN A 644 -42.41 -59.38 30.66
CA ASN A 644 -41.26 -59.79 29.88
C ASN A 644 -40.14 -58.74 30.04
N LYS A 645 -38.90 -59.16 30.13
CA LYS A 645 -37.74 -58.33 30.26
C LYS A 645 -37.05 -58.10 28.91
N LEU A 646 -36.86 -56.87 28.50
CA LEU A 646 -36.08 -56.49 27.31
C LEU A 646 -34.79 -55.83 27.69
N LEU A 647 -33.66 -56.46 27.34
CA LEU A 647 -32.35 -55.85 27.42
C LEU A 647 -31.84 -55.57 26.02
N PHE A 648 -31.32 -54.35 25.76
CA PHE A 648 -30.82 -53.89 24.51
C PHE A 648 -29.44 -53.29 24.71
N LYS A 649 -28.42 -53.93 24.19
CA LYS A 649 -27.02 -53.44 24.20
C LYS A 649 -26.70 -52.81 22.87
N ILE A 650 -26.12 -51.63 22.89
CA ILE A 650 -25.63 -50.91 21.73
C ILE A 650 -24.12 -50.67 21.93
N ALA A 651 -23.29 -51.04 20.95
CA ALA A 651 -21.88 -50.82 21.01
C ALA A 651 -21.41 -49.96 19.83
N ASN A 652 -20.58 -48.95 20.14
CA ASN A 652 -20.08 -47.99 19.22
C ASN A 652 -18.55 -48.08 19.05
N GLY A 653 -18.06 -47.98 17.82
CA GLY A 653 -16.62 -47.94 17.49
C GLY A 653 -16.06 -46.51 17.52
N GLY A 654 -16.80 -45.53 17.07
CA GLY A 654 -16.40 -44.11 17.02
C GLY A 654 -17.27 -43.30 16.10
N GLY A 655 -17.16 -41.98 16.19
CA GLY A 655 -18.02 -41.08 15.44
C GLY A 655 -19.36 -40.78 16.12
N GLY A 656 -20.46 -40.92 15.41
CA GLY A 656 -21.80 -40.82 16.00
C GLY A 656 -22.07 -41.93 17.00
N TYR A 657 -23.07 -41.80 17.86
CA TYR A 657 -23.53 -42.86 18.75
C TYR A 657 -24.99 -42.63 19.06
N GLY A 658 -25.86 -43.63 18.84
CA GLY A 658 -27.26 -43.46 19.07
C GLY A 658 -28.09 -44.70 18.77
N PHE A 659 -29.39 -44.58 19.07
CA PHE A 659 -30.36 -45.64 18.80
C PHE A 659 -31.74 -45.10 18.41
N TYR A 660 -32.51 -45.95 17.77
CA TYR A 660 -33.93 -45.82 17.47
C TYR A 660 -34.63 -47.12 17.88
N PHE A 661 -35.79 -46.97 18.53
CA PHE A 661 -36.66 -48.09 18.88
C PHE A 661 -38.09 -47.74 18.64
N LYS A 662 -38.86 -48.64 18.07
CA LYS A 662 -40.30 -48.54 17.91
C LYS A 662 -40.95 -49.93 17.91
N THR A 663 -42.11 -50.02 18.51
CA THR A 663 -42.96 -51.24 18.44
C THR A 663 -44.43 -50.88 18.63
N GLN A 664 -45.32 -51.82 18.40
CA GLN A 664 -46.74 -51.63 18.64
C GLN A 664 -47.03 -51.87 20.14
N SER A 665 -47.64 -50.88 20.81
CA SER A 665 -47.90 -50.95 22.23
C SER A 665 -49.21 -50.19 22.55
N VAL A 666 -49.83 -50.53 23.68
CA VAL A 666 -50.96 -49.73 24.21
C VAL A 666 -50.43 -48.50 24.95
N PRO A 667 -51.16 -47.37 24.90
CA PRO A 667 -50.77 -46.12 25.53
C PRO A 667 -51.09 -46.09 27.05
N PHE A 668 -50.99 -47.22 27.74
CA PHE A 668 -51.23 -47.29 29.18
C PHE A 668 -49.99 -47.66 29.94
N PRO A 669 -49.79 -47.16 31.20
CA PRO A 669 -48.70 -47.58 32.05
C PRO A 669 -48.75 -49.10 32.32
N VAL A 670 -47.61 -49.71 32.45
CA VAL A 670 -47.47 -51.16 32.70
C VAL A 670 -48.30 -51.62 33.93
N SER A 671 -48.29 -50.84 35.02
CA SER A 671 -49.02 -51.11 36.24
C SER A 671 -50.58 -51.12 36.03
N VAL A 672 -51.03 -50.22 35.17
CA VAL A 672 -52.45 -50.12 34.79
C VAL A 672 -52.85 -51.35 33.95
N VAL A 673 -52.03 -51.72 32.99
CA VAL A 673 -52.28 -52.90 32.16
C VAL A 673 -52.26 -54.16 33.00
N ALA A 674 -51.29 -54.32 33.90
CA ALA A 674 -51.23 -55.46 34.80
C ALA A 674 -52.47 -55.56 35.72
N ALA A 675 -52.90 -54.44 36.24
CA ALA A 675 -54.14 -54.38 37.04
C ALA A 675 -55.43 -54.71 36.29
N MET A 676 -55.50 -54.27 34.99
CA MET A 676 -56.66 -54.61 34.09
C MET A 676 -56.67 -56.07 33.64
N GLN A 677 -55.51 -56.70 33.59
CA GLN A 677 -55.35 -58.12 33.20
C GLN A 677 -55.62 -59.10 34.36
N THR A 678 -55.75 -58.59 35.58
CA THR A 678 -56.18 -59.37 36.75
C THR A 678 -57.67 -59.29 36.89
N ASP A 679 -58.33 -60.43 37.07
CA ASP A 679 -59.79 -60.49 37.27
C ASP A 679 -60.25 -59.60 38.45
N ALA A 680 -61.35 -58.90 38.27
CA ALA A 680 -61.71 -57.80 39.20
C ALA A 680 -61.84 -58.27 40.67
N GLU A 681 -62.29 -59.53 40.84
CA GLU A 681 -62.43 -60.17 42.20
C GLU A 681 -61.09 -60.58 42.83
N GLU A 682 -60.02 -60.74 42.01
CA GLU A 682 -58.67 -61.12 42.43
C GLU A 682 -57.69 -59.99 42.55
N ARG A 683 -58.06 -58.75 42.26
CA ARG A 683 -57.22 -57.57 42.33
C ARG A 683 -56.80 -57.26 43.75
N SER A 684 -55.53 -56.96 43.92
CA SER A 684 -54.99 -56.40 45.13
C SER A 684 -55.55 -54.96 45.35
N HIS A 685 -55.47 -54.51 46.62
CA HIS A 685 -55.86 -53.14 46.95
C HIS A 685 -55.00 -52.11 46.14
N GLU A 686 -53.72 -52.42 45.95
CA GLU A 686 -52.80 -51.56 45.15
C GLU A 686 -53.22 -51.50 43.69
N GLN A 687 -53.59 -52.65 43.10
CA GLN A 687 -54.10 -52.69 41.71
C GLN A 687 -55.39 -51.92 41.53
N THR A 688 -56.32 -52.01 42.47
CA THR A 688 -57.55 -51.26 42.44
C THR A 688 -57.35 -49.79 42.57
N THR A 689 -56.43 -49.36 43.47
CA THR A 689 -56.05 -47.97 43.64
C THR A 689 -55.38 -47.42 42.37
N THR A 690 -54.48 -48.18 41.79
CA THR A 690 -53.77 -47.79 40.54
C THR A 690 -54.75 -47.52 39.39
N LEU A 691 -55.76 -48.36 39.24
CA LEU A 691 -56.78 -48.14 38.20
C LEU A 691 -57.67 -46.93 38.47
N ALA A 692 -58.05 -46.75 39.72
CA ALA A 692 -58.86 -45.58 40.10
C ALA A 692 -58.11 -44.26 39.93
N GLU A 693 -56.82 -44.22 40.34
CA GLU A 693 -55.98 -43.03 40.13
C GLU A 693 -55.75 -42.77 38.68
N TYR A 694 -55.42 -43.79 37.90
CA TYR A 694 -55.25 -43.62 36.45
C TYR A 694 -56.51 -43.14 35.77
N TYR A 695 -57.66 -43.78 36.03
CA TYR A 695 -58.92 -43.31 35.45
C TYR A 695 -59.22 -41.88 35.82
N ARG A 696 -59.07 -41.48 37.08
CA ARG A 696 -59.12 -40.03 37.44
C ARG A 696 -58.27 -39.13 36.61
N SER A 697 -57.09 -39.60 36.29
CA SER A 697 -56.17 -38.79 35.49
C SER A 697 -56.68 -38.54 34.10
N ILE A 698 -57.45 -39.40 33.51
CA ILE A 698 -57.99 -39.32 32.14
C ILE A 698 -59.47 -39.07 32.06
N ALA A 699 -60.25 -39.14 33.19
CA ALA A 699 -61.65 -39.11 33.31
C ALA A 699 -62.26 -37.97 32.48
N PRO A 700 -63.25 -38.31 31.60
CA PRO A 700 -63.96 -37.28 30.78
C PRO A 700 -64.74 -36.31 31.63
N GLU A 701 -65.19 -36.71 32.80
CA GLU A 701 -65.89 -35.90 33.77
C GLU A 701 -65.12 -34.70 34.26
N LEU A 702 -63.76 -34.81 34.26
CA LEU A 702 -62.85 -33.72 34.63
C LEU A 702 -62.42 -32.85 33.42
N GLU A 703 -62.79 -33.15 32.19
CA GLU A 703 -62.46 -32.43 31.01
C GLU A 703 -62.84 -30.94 31.05
N PRO A 704 -64.07 -30.58 31.56
CA PRO A 704 -64.42 -29.17 31.69
C PRO A 704 -63.45 -28.40 32.60
N ALA A 705 -63.02 -29.00 33.72
CA ALA A 705 -62.07 -28.41 34.67
C ALA A 705 -60.69 -28.29 34.08
N ARG A 706 -60.21 -29.33 33.35
CA ARG A 706 -58.93 -29.29 32.62
C ARG A 706 -58.91 -28.20 31.53
N LYS A 707 -60.03 -28.05 30.80
CA LYS A 707 -60.17 -27.02 29.77
C LYS A 707 -60.15 -25.61 30.38
N ASP A 708 -60.81 -25.41 31.52
CA ASP A 708 -60.83 -24.13 32.23
C ASP A 708 -59.42 -23.74 32.69
N VAL A 709 -58.73 -24.68 33.38
CA VAL A 709 -57.34 -24.52 33.82
C VAL A 709 -56.42 -24.24 32.64
N LYS A 710 -56.56 -24.98 31.56
CA LYS A 710 -55.76 -24.75 30.30
C LYS A 710 -56.00 -23.36 29.75
N SER A 711 -57.26 -22.96 29.63
CA SER A 711 -57.62 -21.63 29.11
C SER A 711 -57.03 -20.50 29.98
N LYS A 712 -57.13 -20.63 31.30
CA LYS A 712 -56.58 -19.64 32.25
C LYS A 712 -55.07 -19.56 32.19
N ARG A 713 -54.38 -20.72 32.07
CA ARG A 713 -52.89 -20.77 31.84
C ARG A 713 -52.50 -20.10 30.56
N GLU A 714 -53.24 -20.30 29.46
CA GLU A 714 -52.99 -19.67 28.16
C GLU A 714 -53.18 -18.14 28.22
N ILE A 715 -54.18 -17.66 28.97
CA ILE A 715 -54.36 -16.21 29.20
C ILE A 715 -53.19 -15.60 29.94
N LEU A 716 -52.73 -16.21 31.05
CA LEU A 716 -51.60 -15.73 31.84
C LEU A 716 -50.30 -15.75 31.02
N ALA A 717 -50.06 -16.84 30.27
CA ALA A 717 -48.91 -16.94 29.35
C ALA A 717 -48.95 -15.86 28.25
N LYS A 718 -50.13 -15.53 27.74
CA LYS A 718 -50.31 -14.44 26.77
C LYS A 718 -49.96 -13.06 27.38
N VAL A 719 -50.38 -12.80 28.62
CA VAL A 719 -50.01 -11.56 29.33
C VAL A 719 -48.50 -11.47 29.52
N LEU A 720 -47.84 -12.54 29.96
CA LEU A 720 -46.39 -12.60 30.12
C LEU A 720 -45.67 -12.30 28.78
N ASN A 721 -46.10 -12.90 27.69
CA ASN A 721 -45.52 -12.65 26.37
C ASN A 721 -45.74 -11.21 25.90
N GLN A 722 -46.89 -10.62 26.17
CA GLN A 722 -47.14 -9.20 25.85
C GLN A 722 -46.19 -8.26 26.62
N GLU A 723 -45.94 -8.55 27.91
CA GLU A 723 -44.97 -7.76 28.68
C GLU A 723 -43.52 -7.94 28.16
N LYS A 724 -43.13 -9.17 27.78
CA LYS A 724 -41.85 -9.43 27.10
C LYS A 724 -41.69 -8.68 25.77
N ASP A 725 -42.78 -8.65 24.98
CA ASP A 725 -42.77 -7.90 23.71
C ASP A 725 -42.67 -6.37 23.94
N LYS A 726 -43.35 -5.87 24.98
CA LYS A 726 -43.19 -4.45 25.36
C LYS A 726 -41.74 -4.11 25.74
N LEU A 727 -41.06 -4.98 26.53
CA LEU A 727 -39.67 -4.81 26.90
C LEU A 727 -38.76 -4.81 25.64
N ASN A 728 -38.96 -5.73 24.73
CA ASN A 728 -38.15 -5.84 23.50
C ASN A 728 -38.29 -4.62 22.58
N LYS A 729 -39.43 -3.89 22.65
CA LYS A 729 -39.66 -2.66 21.86
C LYS A 729 -39.06 -1.41 22.52
N LEU A 730 -38.63 -1.48 23.77
CA LEU A 730 -38.02 -0.32 24.42
C LEU A 730 -36.59 -0.06 23.86
N PRO A 731 -36.21 1.22 23.71
CA PRO A 731 -34.87 1.56 23.32
C PRO A 731 -33.84 1.06 24.33
N LYS A 732 -32.69 0.63 23.85
CA LYS A 732 -31.59 0.20 24.71
C LYS A 732 -30.71 1.40 25.12
N PRO A 733 -30.18 1.43 26.35
CA PRO A 733 -29.21 2.45 26.75
C PRO A 733 -28.00 2.45 25.82
N ARG A 734 -27.55 3.63 25.41
CA ARG A 734 -26.37 3.79 24.56
C ARG A 734 -25.12 3.77 25.43
N ASP A 735 -24.14 2.95 25.09
CA ASP A 735 -22.82 2.95 25.72
C ASP A 735 -22.00 4.12 25.15
N PRO A 736 -21.54 5.09 25.97
CA PRO A 736 -20.71 6.21 25.49
C PRO A 736 -19.49 5.76 24.70
N ARG A 737 -18.84 4.65 25.09
CA ARG A 737 -17.69 4.10 24.38
C ARG A 737 -18.04 3.64 22.98
N LYS A 738 -19.16 2.93 22.82
CA LYS A 738 -19.64 2.50 21.51
C LYS A 738 -20.07 3.66 20.62
N VAL A 739 -20.64 4.71 21.22
CA VAL A 739 -20.98 5.94 20.50
C VAL A 739 -19.72 6.64 20.00
N GLN A 740 -18.66 6.70 20.84
CA GLN A 740 -17.36 7.24 20.41
C GLN A 740 -16.72 6.39 19.30
N GLU A 741 -16.78 5.06 19.40
CA GLU A 741 -16.27 4.17 18.36
C GLU A 741 -17.01 4.32 17.03
N GLU A 742 -18.33 4.51 17.07
CA GLU A 742 -19.13 4.78 15.87
C GLU A 742 -18.77 6.14 15.27
N MET A 743 -18.58 7.16 16.11
CA MET A 743 -18.16 8.49 15.67
C MET A 743 -16.77 8.44 15.05
N ASN A 744 -15.83 7.73 15.67
CA ASN A 744 -14.48 7.53 15.12
C ASN A 744 -14.53 6.87 13.74
N ARG A 745 -15.35 5.82 13.58
CA ARG A 745 -15.49 5.15 12.27
C ARG A 745 -16.06 6.07 11.20
N ARG A 746 -17.12 6.82 11.49
CA ARG A 746 -17.70 7.79 10.55
C ARG A 746 -16.69 8.86 10.16
N TYR A 747 -15.94 9.35 11.14
CA TYR A 747 -14.89 10.34 10.90
C TYR A 747 -13.76 9.76 10.04
N ASP A 748 -13.35 8.53 10.29
CA ASP A 748 -12.34 7.84 9.47
C ASP A 748 -12.83 7.64 8.02
N ASP A 749 -14.11 7.34 7.81
CA ASP A 749 -14.68 7.23 6.47
C ASP A 749 -14.69 8.59 5.75
N GLU A 750 -15.04 9.68 6.45
CA GLU A 750 -14.93 11.04 5.92
C GLU A 750 -13.49 11.40 5.53
N ILE A 751 -12.50 11.04 6.37
CA ILE A 751 -11.09 11.25 6.03
C ILE A 751 -10.67 10.42 4.83
N ARG A 752 -11.14 9.16 4.68
CA ARG A 752 -10.88 8.34 3.49
C ARG A 752 -11.41 8.98 2.21
N ASP A 753 -12.63 9.52 2.26
CA ASP A 753 -13.21 10.22 1.11
C ASP A 753 -12.37 11.46 0.73
N ARG A 754 -11.88 12.20 1.73
CA ARG A 754 -10.98 13.35 1.50
C ARG A 754 -9.60 12.95 0.99
N LEU A 755 -9.07 11.78 1.38
CA LEU A 755 -7.82 11.23 0.85
C LEU A 755 -7.94 10.84 -0.63
N ARG A 756 -9.14 10.51 -1.10
CA ARG A 756 -9.45 10.19 -2.50
C ARG A 756 -9.79 11.41 -3.35
N ASP A 757 -10.01 12.57 -2.72
CA ASP A 757 -10.30 13.81 -3.45
C ASP A 757 -9.07 14.24 -4.26
N GLU A 758 -9.28 14.48 -5.54
CA GLU A 758 -8.27 14.87 -6.52
C GLU A 758 -8.20 16.40 -6.72
N THR A 759 -9.02 17.16 -5.99
CA THR A 759 -9.13 18.62 -6.12
C THR A 759 -8.12 19.32 -5.23
N PHE A 760 -7.24 20.10 -5.84
CA PHE A 760 -6.31 20.99 -5.17
C PHE A 760 -6.66 22.43 -5.44
N ARG A 761 -6.54 23.26 -4.40
CA ARG A 761 -6.88 24.68 -4.45
C ARG A 761 -5.67 25.55 -4.13
N ARG A 762 -5.56 26.68 -4.83
CA ARG A 762 -4.56 27.70 -4.50
C ARG A 762 -4.92 28.33 -3.18
N VAL A 763 -4.05 28.20 -2.20
CA VAL A 763 -4.21 28.71 -0.83
C VAL A 763 -3.13 29.75 -0.57
N ALA A 764 -3.50 30.94 -0.10
CA ALA A 764 -2.52 31.94 0.30
C ALA A 764 -1.71 31.44 1.51
N ALA A 765 -0.41 31.60 1.50
CA ALA A 765 0.48 31.24 2.60
C ALA A 765 0.34 32.26 3.75
N LYS A 766 -0.78 32.19 4.50
CA LYS A 766 -1.05 33.07 5.64
C LYS A 766 -0.11 32.82 6.83
N ASP A 767 0.30 31.59 7.02
CA ASP A 767 1.25 31.20 8.05
C ASP A 767 2.63 30.96 7.40
N PRO A 768 3.60 31.83 7.64
CA PRO A 768 4.91 31.77 7.00
C PRO A 768 5.73 30.55 7.40
N ARG A 769 5.30 29.77 8.39
CA ARG A 769 5.94 28.49 8.76
C ARG A 769 5.81 27.46 7.64
N TYR A 770 4.66 27.46 6.95
CA TYR A 770 4.33 26.55 5.87
C TYR A 770 4.61 27.14 4.49
N GLY A 771 4.52 26.31 3.47
CA GLY A 771 4.75 26.69 2.07
C GLY A 771 6.19 26.52 1.63
N GLY A 772 6.36 26.23 0.34
CA GLY A 772 7.64 25.88 -0.26
C GLY A 772 8.02 24.42 -0.10
N VAL A 773 9.01 24.00 -0.89
CA VAL A 773 9.41 22.58 -0.95
C VAL A 773 10.03 22.09 0.36
N ILE A 774 10.72 22.98 1.11
CA ILE A 774 11.44 22.65 2.35
C ILE A 774 10.49 22.25 3.48
N THR A 775 9.30 22.87 3.54
CA THR A 775 8.32 22.65 4.61
C THR A 775 7.09 21.89 4.15
N SER A 776 7.16 21.26 2.97
CA SER A 776 6.11 20.36 2.51
C SER A 776 6.08 19.06 3.35
N ALA A 777 4.89 18.57 3.66
CA ALA A 777 4.72 17.31 4.39
C ALA A 777 5.44 16.15 3.70
N ALA A 778 5.53 16.18 2.37
CA ALA A 778 6.28 15.18 1.59
C ALA A 778 7.75 15.14 1.99
N MET A 779 8.46 16.28 1.94
CA MET A 779 9.87 16.36 2.27
C MET A 779 10.12 15.97 3.74
N LEU A 780 9.30 16.50 4.65
CA LEU A 780 9.44 16.26 6.09
C LEU A 780 9.21 14.80 6.47
N SER A 781 8.28 14.12 5.79
CA SER A 781 8.00 12.71 6.04
C SER A 781 9.07 11.79 5.45
N MET A 782 9.50 12.02 4.19
CA MET A 782 10.50 11.16 3.54
C MET A 782 11.90 11.26 4.15
N THR A 783 12.18 12.34 4.87
CA THR A 783 13.45 12.57 5.57
C THR A 783 13.37 12.25 7.07
N SER A 784 12.34 11.52 7.50
CA SER A 784 12.12 11.09 8.89
C SER A 784 12.18 9.58 9.00
N GLY A 785 12.51 9.09 10.20
CA GLY A 785 12.38 7.67 10.53
C GLY A 785 10.95 7.31 10.94
N PRO A 786 10.64 6.01 11.13
CA PRO A 786 9.29 5.58 11.47
C PRO A 786 8.85 6.02 12.88
N ARG A 787 9.77 6.26 13.80
CA ARG A 787 9.48 6.60 15.20
C ARG A 787 9.86 8.00 15.61
N ARG A 788 10.80 8.63 14.90
CA ARG A 788 11.33 9.96 15.25
C ARG A 788 11.77 10.73 14.01
N THR A 789 11.84 12.04 14.13
CA THR A 789 12.47 12.91 13.14
C THR A 789 13.95 12.61 13.00
N HIS A 790 14.53 12.91 11.84
CA HIS A 790 15.92 12.66 11.55
C HIS A 790 16.59 13.96 11.06
N PRO A 791 17.05 14.83 11.98
CA PRO A 791 17.62 16.14 11.62
C PRO A 791 18.74 16.04 10.60
N ILE A 792 19.62 15.02 10.73
CA ILE A 792 20.74 14.84 9.78
C ILE A 792 20.21 14.59 8.36
N ALA A 793 19.22 13.72 8.20
CA ALA A 793 18.64 13.46 6.88
C ALA A 793 17.94 14.72 6.30
N ARG A 794 17.23 15.48 7.16
CA ARG A 794 16.64 16.77 6.78
C ARG A 794 17.70 17.77 6.35
N GLY A 795 18.78 17.90 7.14
CA GLY A 795 19.91 18.79 6.83
C GLY A 795 20.65 18.36 5.56
N ALA A 796 20.89 17.06 5.39
CA ALA A 796 21.53 16.50 4.19
C ALA A 796 20.66 16.75 2.94
N TRP A 797 19.34 16.60 3.03
CA TRP A 797 18.45 16.93 1.92
C TRP A 797 18.50 18.42 1.55
N VAL A 798 18.49 19.32 2.55
CA VAL A 798 18.60 20.77 2.29
C VAL A 798 19.93 21.11 1.62
N ILE A 799 21.03 20.59 2.10
CA ILE A 799 22.35 20.92 1.55
C ILE A 799 22.56 20.33 0.14
N GLU A 800 22.05 19.14 -0.11
CA GLU A 800 22.12 18.48 -1.42
C GLU A 800 21.16 19.13 -2.42
N VAL A 801 19.86 19.20 -2.10
CA VAL A 801 18.80 19.61 -3.03
C VAL A 801 18.80 21.12 -3.25
N ILE A 802 18.93 21.90 -2.17
CA ILE A 802 18.84 23.39 -2.25
C ILE A 802 20.18 24.02 -2.59
N PHE A 803 21.29 23.45 -2.08
CA PHE A 803 22.61 24.05 -2.28
C PHE A 803 23.53 23.25 -3.23
N ASN A 804 23.09 22.07 -3.72
CA ASN A 804 23.86 21.20 -4.60
C ASN A 804 25.25 20.86 -4.05
N ASP A 805 25.34 20.62 -2.74
CA ASP A 805 26.57 20.35 -2.02
C ASP A 805 26.39 19.08 -1.16
N PRO A 806 26.24 17.90 -1.80
CA PRO A 806 25.97 16.66 -1.10
C PRO A 806 27.07 16.34 -0.10
N PRO A 807 26.73 15.95 1.15
CA PRO A 807 27.75 15.57 2.12
C PRO A 807 28.45 14.29 1.65
N PRO A 808 29.72 14.11 1.97
CA PRO A 808 30.43 12.87 1.70
C PRO A 808 29.73 11.70 2.44
N PRO A 809 29.84 10.47 1.92
CA PRO A 809 29.26 9.31 2.60
C PRO A 809 29.88 9.18 4.01
N PRO A 810 29.08 8.81 5.02
CA PRO A 810 29.57 8.65 6.36
C PRO A 810 30.66 7.57 6.42
N PRO A 811 31.67 7.69 7.33
CA PRO A 811 32.65 6.64 7.56
C PRO A 811 31.95 5.31 7.95
N ASN A 812 32.55 4.17 7.56
CA ASN A 812 31.95 2.84 7.78
C ASN A 812 31.85 2.44 9.27
N ASP A 813 32.59 3.09 10.15
CA ASP A 813 32.73 2.72 11.57
C ASP A 813 31.98 3.66 12.53
N ILE A 814 30.87 4.28 12.11
CA ILE A 814 30.08 5.13 12.99
C ILE A 814 29.27 4.25 13.95
N PRO A 815 29.45 4.38 15.27
CA PRO A 815 28.57 3.74 16.22
C PRO A 815 27.14 4.26 16.02
N PRO A 816 26.12 3.37 16.03
CA PRO A 816 24.74 3.83 15.99
C PRO A 816 24.48 4.77 17.17
N LEU A 817 23.63 5.77 16.96
CA LEU A 817 23.13 6.61 18.06
C LEU A 817 22.57 5.67 19.15
N ASN A 818 23.07 5.84 20.36
CA ASN A 818 22.59 5.06 21.49
C ASN A 818 21.10 5.38 21.74
N GLU A 819 20.23 4.41 21.52
CA GLU A 819 18.76 4.54 21.69
C GLU A 819 18.31 4.10 23.10
N ASP A 820 19.25 3.90 24.03
CA ASP A 820 18.94 3.40 25.37
C ASP A 820 18.03 4.34 26.19
N ALA A 821 17.19 3.76 27.00
CA ALA A 821 16.14 4.42 27.81
C ALA A 821 16.68 5.51 28.77
N SER A 822 17.97 5.49 29.09
CA SER A 822 18.64 6.52 29.92
C SER A 822 18.60 7.92 29.28
N ASP A 823 18.35 8.02 27.96
CA ASP A 823 18.34 9.27 27.21
C ASP A 823 16.95 9.82 26.90
N GLU A 824 15.89 9.28 27.47
CA GLU A 824 14.50 9.73 27.22
C GLU A 824 14.27 11.20 27.55
N ASN A 825 15.02 11.76 28.48
CA ASN A 825 14.90 13.17 28.88
C ASN A 825 15.66 14.16 27.99
N LEU A 826 16.52 13.71 27.10
CA LEU A 826 17.30 14.57 26.22
C LEU A 826 16.53 14.94 24.97
N THR A 827 16.70 16.17 24.50
CA THR A 827 16.27 16.59 23.16
C THR A 827 17.15 15.93 22.10
N ILE A 828 16.63 15.85 20.86
CA ILE A 828 17.41 15.31 19.73
C ILE A 828 18.72 16.11 19.54
N ARG A 829 18.67 17.44 19.71
CA ARG A 829 19.86 18.31 19.63
C ARG A 829 20.93 17.94 20.68
N GLU A 830 20.51 17.68 21.90
CA GLU A 830 21.43 17.27 22.99
C GLU A 830 22.06 15.90 22.71
N LYS A 831 21.27 14.93 22.22
CA LYS A 831 21.79 13.61 21.80
C LYS A 831 22.86 13.70 20.72
N PHE A 832 22.67 14.58 19.73
CA PHE A 832 23.65 14.81 18.67
C PHE A 832 24.85 15.63 19.14
N ALA A 833 24.74 16.43 20.20
CA ALA A 833 25.88 17.17 20.75
C ALA A 833 26.98 16.23 21.22
N VAL A 834 26.61 15.14 21.91
CA VAL A 834 27.57 14.09 22.33
C VAL A 834 28.28 13.43 21.14
N HIS A 835 27.56 13.19 20.05
CA HIS A 835 28.13 12.60 18.83
C HIS A 835 29.14 13.53 18.15
N ARG A 836 28.96 14.85 18.22
CA ARG A 836 29.84 15.88 17.65
C ARG A 836 31.16 16.08 18.42
N GLU A 837 31.29 15.51 19.61
CA GLU A 837 32.57 15.56 20.35
C GLU A 837 33.68 14.83 19.62
N ASN A 838 33.35 13.89 18.73
CA ASN A 838 34.33 13.26 17.85
C ASN A 838 34.75 14.24 16.73
N PRO A 839 36.05 14.61 16.65
CA PRO A 839 36.58 15.56 15.64
C PRO A 839 36.31 15.13 14.19
N ASP A 840 36.26 13.81 13.90
CA ASP A 840 36.02 13.27 12.55
C ASP A 840 34.57 13.51 12.11
N CYS A 841 33.65 13.60 13.07
CA CYS A 841 32.23 13.85 12.82
C CYS A 841 31.88 15.36 12.81
N ALA A 842 32.58 16.14 13.63
CA ALA A 842 32.31 17.57 13.86
C ALA A 842 32.29 18.41 12.58
N GLY A 843 33.20 18.13 11.63
CA GLY A 843 33.32 18.87 10.38
C GLY A 843 32.07 18.85 9.52
N CYS A 844 31.45 17.67 9.32
CA CYS A 844 30.22 17.51 8.57
C CYS A 844 28.99 17.98 9.37
N HIS A 845 28.91 17.62 10.64
CA HIS A 845 27.77 17.95 11.51
C HIS A 845 27.61 19.46 11.75
N SER A 846 28.71 20.22 11.81
CA SER A 846 28.64 21.68 11.93
C SER A 846 27.91 22.36 10.76
N ARG A 847 27.87 21.71 9.58
CA ARG A 847 27.16 22.20 8.38
C ARG A 847 25.74 21.66 8.27
N LEU A 848 25.55 20.39 8.59
CA LEU A 848 24.28 19.67 8.41
C LEU A 848 23.28 19.94 9.53
N ASP A 849 23.74 19.89 10.78
CA ASP A 849 22.90 19.94 11.96
C ASP A 849 22.07 21.21 12.06
N PRO A 850 22.62 22.43 11.87
CA PRO A 850 21.81 23.64 11.94
C PRO A 850 20.64 23.65 10.94
N LEU A 851 20.87 23.11 9.72
CA LEU A 851 19.85 23.05 8.68
C LEU A 851 18.74 22.06 9.02
N GLY A 852 19.10 20.94 9.63
CA GLY A 852 18.13 19.93 10.06
C GLY A 852 17.35 20.36 11.29
N PHE A 853 18.01 20.95 12.28
CA PHE A 853 17.35 21.46 13.49
C PHE A 853 16.36 22.60 13.19
N ALA A 854 16.60 23.43 12.16
CA ALA A 854 15.64 24.41 11.68
C ALA A 854 14.24 23.81 11.39
N LEU A 855 14.17 22.51 11.12
CA LEU A 855 12.96 21.79 10.73
C LEU A 855 12.36 20.93 11.87
N GLU A 856 12.94 20.96 13.09
CA GLU A 856 12.51 20.07 14.18
C GLU A 856 11.16 20.45 14.82
N ASN A 857 10.68 21.67 14.56
CA ASN A 857 9.28 22.02 14.89
C ASN A 857 8.25 21.24 14.04
N PHE A 858 8.69 20.51 13.02
CA PHE A 858 7.81 19.61 12.28
C PHE A 858 8.06 18.17 12.73
N ASP A 859 6.99 17.45 13.05
CA ASP A 859 7.04 16.03 13.40
C ASP A 859 7.40 15.14 12.19
N ILE A 860 7.34 13.84 12.38
CA ILE A 860 7.68 12.86 11.33
C ILE A 860 6.70 12.85 10.15
N THR A 861 5.55 13.50 10.28
CA THR A 861 4.51 13.60 9.26
C THR A 861 4.35 15.01 8.70
N GLY A 862 5.24 15.93 9.08
CA GLY A 862 5.21 17.33 8.65
C GLY A 862 4.22 18.22 9.40
N ARG A 863 3.65 17.76 10.51
CA ARG A 863 2.78 18.58 11.38
C ARG A 863 3.61 19.38 12.38
N TRP A 864 3.13 20.57 12.70
CA TRP A 864 3.81 21.46 13.63
C TRP A 864 3.77 20.93 15.08
N ARG A 865 4.87 21.09 15.81
CA ARG A 865 4.99 20.86 17.25
C ARG A 865 5.89 21.91 17.90
N ASP A 866 5.50 22.40 19.08
CA ASP A 866 6.36 23.29 19.89
C ASP A 866 7.23 22.52 20.87
N LYS A 867 6.83 21.27 21.18
CA LYS A 867 7.51 20.39 22.13
C LYS A 867 7.67 18.99 21.57
N TYR A 868 8.73 18.33 21.98
CA TYR A 868 8.92 16.89 21.79
C TYR A 868 7.94 16.08 22.67
N GLU A 869 7.84 14.77 22.43
CA GLU A 869 6.98 13.87 23.23
C GLU A 869 7.35 13.85 24.73
N ASN A 870 8.62 14.08 25.04
CA ASN A 870 9.12 14.17 26.42
C ASN A 870 8.80 15.53 27.09
N GLY A 871 8.02 16.41 26.45
CA GLY A 871 7.61 17.71 26.97
C GLY A 871 8.64 18.82 26.85
N ARG A 872 9.88 18.52 26.37
CA ARG A 872 10.94 19.53 26.16
C ARG A 872 10.61 20.40 24.93
N THR A 873 10.90 21.68 25.04
CA THR A 873 10.70 22.65 23.95
C THR A 873 11.69 22.37 22.80
N VAL A 874 11.20 22.49 21.56
CA VAL A 874 12.04 22.38 20.37
C VAL A 874 12.88 23.65 20.22
N ASP A 875 14.20 23.47 20.06
CA ASP A 875 15.12 24.53 19.68
C ASP A 875 15.48 24.38 18.21
N ALA A 876 14.91 25.25 17.38
CA ALA A 876 15.13 25.29 15.92
C ALA A 876 16.18 26.32 15.49
N SER A 877 16.91 26.93 16.44
CA SER A 877 17.91 27.94 16.15
C SER A 877 19.15 27.36 15.45
N GLY A 878 19.82 28.19 14.68
CA GLY A 878 21.06 27.80 13.98
C GLY A 878 21.63 28.94 13.15
N THR A 879 22.66 28.60 12.35
CA THR A 879 23.28 29.55 11.45
C THR A 879 23.37 28.96 10.04
N LEU A 880 22.84 29.64 9.05
CA LEU A 880 22.96 29.26 7.64
C LEU A 880 24.26 29.84 7.06
N LEU A 881 25.08 28.95 6.46
CA LEU A 881 26.29 29.33 5.75
C LEU A 881 27.26 30.19 6.61
N ARG A 882 27.27 30.00 7.94
CA ARG A 882 28.04 30.78 8.91
C ARG A 882 27.83 32.30 8.84
N LYS A 883 26.74 32.73 8.21
CA LYS A 883 26.46 34.14 7.89
C LYS A 883 25.13 34.63 8.43
N TYR A 884 24.12 33.81 8.40
CA TYR A 884 22.77 34.20 8.79
C TYR A 884 22.30 33.38 9.99
N GLU A 885 22.22 34.04 11.14
CA GLU A 885 21.58 33.46 12.30
C GLU A 885 20.06 33.42 12.11
N PHE A 886 19.46 32.33 12.51
CA PHE A 886 18.02 32.15 12.53
C PHE A 886 17.59 31.49 13.85
N LYS A 887 16.38 31.83 14.30
CA LYS A 887 15.79 31.26 15.53
C LYS A 887 14.63 30.31 15.26
N ASP A 888 14.11 30.32 14.04
CA ASP A 888 12.92 29.55 13.62
C ASP A 888 12.96 29.31 12.10
N ILE A 889 12.01 28.49 11.65
CA ILE A 889 11.88 28.12 10.23
C ILE A 889 11.59 29.32 9.31
N VAL A 890 10.89 30.34 9.80
CA VAL A 890 10.57 31.52 8.99
C VAL A 890 11.86 32.27 8.64
N ARG A 891 12.68 32.54 9.66
CA ARG A 891 13.98 33.20 9.48
C ARG A 891 14.94 32.33 8.69
N PHE A 892 14.86 31.01 8.83
CA PHE A 892 15.65 30.09 8.02
C PHE A 892 15.30 30.20 6.52
N LYS A 893 14.01 30.15 6.14
CA LYS A 893 13.59 30.35 4.75
C LYS A 893 13.98 31.72 4.20
N GLU A 894 13.80 32.78 4.98
CA GLU A 894 14.27 34.13 4.62
C GLU A 894 15.77 34.19 4.38
N SER A 895 16.56 33.45 5.17
CA SER A 895 18.02 33.43 5.03
C SER A 895 18.43 32.72 3.72
N ILE A 896 17.73 31.66 3.32
CA ILE A 896 17.94 31.00 2.03
C ILE A 896 17.60 31.95 0.87
N THR A 897 16.48 32.68 0.96
CA THR A 897 16.07 33.62 -0.09
C THR A 897 16.99 34.84 -0.23
N LYS A 898 17.72 35.21 0.83
CA LYS A 898 18.79 36.22 0.74
C LYS A 898 20.00 35.70 -0.05
N GLU A 899 20.20 34.42 -0.16
CA GLU A 899 21.23 33.76 -0.98
C GLU A 899 20.65 33.26 -2.32
N ASP A 900 19.73 34.03 -2.92
CA ASP A 900 19.00 33.72 -4.15
C ASP A 900 19.92 33.33 -5.30
N ARG A 901 21.03 34.06 -5.43
CA ARG A 901 22.07 33.78 -6.46
C ARG A 901 22.74 32.43 -6.23
N ARG A 902 23.01 32.05 -4.98
CA ARG A 902 23.61 30.76 -4.63
C ARG A 902 22.62 29.63 -4.89
N PHE A 903 21.37 29.82 -4.48
CA PHE A 903 20.31 28.86 -4.78
C PHE A 903 20.10 28.71 -6.30
N ALA A 904 20.10 29.82 -7.06
CA ALA A 904 20.00 29.79 -8.51
C ALA A 904 21.16 29.03 -9.16
N LYS A 905 22.39 29.21 -8.65
CA LYS A 905 23.59 28.48 -9.12
C LYS A 905 23.42 26.97 -8.88
N ALA A 906 23.01 26.57 -7.67
CA ALA A 906 22.76 25.19 -7.31
C ALA A 906 21.65 24.56 -8.17
N PHE A 907 20.50 25.23 -8.29
CA PHE A 907 19.38 24.78 -9.11
C PHE A 907 19.78 24.65 -10.60
N THR A 908 20.58 25.60 -11.14
CA THR A 908 21.11 25.52 -12.51
C THR A 908 22.06 24.34 -12.66
N ALA A 909 22.87 24.02 -11.66
CA ALA A 909 23.72 22.83 -11.69
C ALA A 909 22.90 21.53 -11.77
N HIS A 910 21.81 21.41 -11.01
CA HIS A 910 20.88 20.29 -11.13
C HIS A 910 20.23 20.23 -12.53
N LEU A 911 19.73 21.36 -13.06
CA LEU A 911 19.18 21.43 -14.41
C LEU A 911 20.21 21.01 -15.46
N MET A 912 21.43 21.47 -15.38
CA MET A 912 22.51 21.12 -16.34
C MET A 912 22.87 19.64 -16.23
N ARG A 913 22.96 19.07 -15.01
CA ARG A 913 23.24 17.64 -14.83
C ARG A 913 22.13 16.78 -15.49
N PHE A 914 20.88 17.16 -15.30
CA PHE A 914 19.75 16.50 -15.95
C PHE A 914 19.75 16.66 -17.48
N ALA A 915 19.99 17.88 -17.96
CA ALA A 915 20.05 18.21 -19.40
C ALA A 915 21.18 17.51 -20.13
N LEU A 916 22.37 17.50 -19.53
CA LEU A 916 23.56 16.86 -20.07
C LEU A 916 23.58 15.34 -19.85
N SER A 917 22.76 14.84 -18.95
CA SER A 917 22.65 13.41 -18.59
C SER A 917 24.01 12.82 -18.18
N ARG A 918 24.82 13.58 -17.46
CA ARG A 918 26.16 13.22 -16.94
C ARG A 918 26.54 14.08 -15.75
N GLU A 919 27.57 13.66 -15.03
CA GLU A 919 28.20 14.53 -14.05
C GLU A 919 28.77 15.79 -14.68
N LEU A 920 28.75 16.87 -13.91
CA LEU A 920 29.26 18.16 -14.38
C LEU A 920 30.79 18.17 -14.34
N THR A 921 31.39 18.63 -15.45
CA THR A 921 32.82 18.82 -15.56
C THR A 921 33.22 20.21 -15.05
N PRO A 922 34.51 20.47 -14.75
CA PRO A 922 34.97 21.79 -14.37
C PRO A 922 34.57 22.90 -15.35
N GLY A 923 34.56 22.62 -16.66
CA GLY A 923 34.12 23.58 -17.70
C GLY A 923 32.66 24.01 -17.57
N ASP A 924 31.80 23.15 -17.02
CA ASP A 924 30.37 23.45 -16.81
C ASP A 924 30.16 24.52 -15.73
N THR A 925 31.08 24.65 -14.75
CA THR A 925 31.03 25.70 -13.72
C THR A 925 31.05 27.11 -14.37
N LEU A 926 31.86 27.31 -15.43
CA LEU A 926 31.87 28.55 -16.18
C LEU A 926 30.62 28.81 -17.00
N SER A 927 29.96 27.74 -17.48
CA SER A 927 28.67 27.82 -18.16
C SER A 927 27.55 28.20 -17.17
N ILE A 928 27.56 27.61 -15.99
CA ILE A 928 26.64 27.95 -14.88
C ILE A 928 26.78 29.43 -14.51
N ASP A 929 28.01 29.92 -14.25
CA ASP A 929 28.23 31.30 -13.89
C ASP A 929 27.74 32.28 -14.97
N ARG A 930 27.89 31.93 -16.25
CA ARG A 930 27.36 32.74 -17.36
C ARG A 930 25.83 32.77 -17.39
N ILE A 931 25.18 31.63 -17.17
CA ILE A 931 23.72 31.51 -17.09
C ILE A 931 23.19 32.37 -15.94
N ILE A 932 23.80 32.27 -14.76
CA ILE A 932 23.41 33.01 -13.56
C ILE A 932 23.57 34.53 -13.80
N ASN A 933 24.66 34.99 -14.40
CA ASN A 933 24.88 36.40 -14.71
C ASN A 933 23.81 36.93 -15.69
N LYS A 934 23.44 36.16 -16.71
CA LYS A 934 22.42 36.54 -17.69
C LYS A 934 20.99 36.54 -17.13
N THR A 935 20.72 35.72 -16.13
CA THR A 935 19.37 35.56 -15.57
C THR A 935 19.15 36.41 -14.31
N ALA A 936 20.19 36.96 -13.71
CA ALA A 936 20.08 37.81 -12.53
C ALA A 936 19.14 39.01 -12.73
N GLU A 937 19.25 39.75 -13.85
CA GLU A 937 18.35 40.87 -14.17
C GLU A 937 16.88 40.43 -14.33
N LYS A 938 16.64 39.16 -14.61
CA LYS A 938 15.30 38.53 -14.70
C LYS A 938 14.89 37.88 -13.40
N ASN A 939 15.55 38.17 -12.29
CA ASN A 939 15.27 37.64 -10.96
C ASN A 939 15.22 36.09 -10.95
N PHE A 940 16.13 35.41 -11.66
CA PHE A 940 16.23 33.96 -11.75
C PHE A 940 14.90 33.24 -12.02
N ARG A 941 14.07 33.78 -12.94
CA ARG A 941 12.80 33.15 -13.33
C ARG A 941 13.05 31.82 -14.03
N LEU A 942 12.20 30.83 -13.80
CA LEU A 942 12.43 29.46 -14.23
C LEU A 942 12.60 29.29 -15.75
N ARG A 943 11.71 29.89 -16.56
CA ARG A 943 11.79 29.76 -18.03
C ARG A 943 13.06 30.40 -18.61
N PRO A 944 13.48 31.62 -18.22
CA PRO A 944 14.79 32.17 -18.59
C PRO A 944 15.98 31.29 -18.22
N LEU A 945 15.97 30.66 -17.02
CA LEU A 945 17.02 29.72 -16.63
C LEU A 945 17.05 28.52 -17.58
N LEU A 946 15.91 27.88 -17.84
CA LEU A 946 15.81 26.78 -18.79
C LEU A 946 16.32 27.17 -20.18
N LYS A 947 15.92 28.34 -20.70
CA LYS A 947 16.40 28.82 -22.00
C LYS A 947 17.93 29.01 -22.06
N GLU A 948 18.51 29.61 -21.02
CA GLU A 948 19.97 29.81 -21.02
C GLU A 948 20.75 28.51 -20.82
N VAL A 949 20.20 27.52 -20.10
CA VAL A 949 20.78 26.15 -20.04
C VAL A 949 20.78 25.53 -21.45
N LEU A 950 19.67 25.57 -22.17
CA LEU A 950 19.50 24.99 -23.52
C LEU A 950 20.35 25.72 -24.57
N LYS A 951 20.70 26.97 -24.35
CA LYS A 951 21.59 27.76 -25.21
C LYS A 951 23.07 27.73 -24.79
N SER A 952 23.37 27.02 -23.68
CA SER A 952 24.75 26.95 -23.20
C SER A 952 25.67 26.17 -24.15
N LYS A 953 26.97 26.52 -24.13
CA LYS A 953 28.00 25.82 -24.93
C LYS A 953 28.01 24.32 -24.60
N SER A 954 27.92 23.97 -23.33
CA SER A 954 27.91 22.59 -22.86
C SER A 954 26.75 21.78 -23.45
N PHE A 955 25.55 22.37 -23.57
CA PHE A 955 24.37 21.71 -24.11
C PHE A 955 24.42 21.58 -25.66
N LEU A 956 24.82 22.63 -26.36
CA LEU A 956 24.84 22.70 -27.83
C LEU A 956 26.01 21.96 -28.48
N GLN A 957 27.08 21.71 -27.74
CA GLN A 957 28.27 21.02 -28.28
C GLN A 957 28.28 19.53 -27.95
N GLY A 958 27.30 19.03 -27.16
CA GLY A 958 27.23 17.62 -26.82
C GLY A 958 28.33 17.15 -25.86
N ASN A 959 29.01 18.08 -25.21
CA ASN A 959 30.10 17.79 -24.30
C ASN A 959 29.62 17.38 -22.92
#